data_8c71118c20ec9b145264b5af09d15e2b
#
_entry.id   8c71118c20ec9b145264b5af09d15e2b
#
_cell.length_a   1.000
_cell.length_b   1.000
_cell.length_c   1.000
_cell.angle_alpha   90.00
_cell.angle_beta   90.00
_cell.angle_gamma   90.00
#
_symmetry.space_group_name_H-M   'P 1'
#
loop_
_entity.id
_entity.type
_entity.pdbx_description
1 polymer ?
#
loop_
_entity_poly.entity_id
_entity_poly.type
_entity_poly.pdbx_seq_one_letter_code
_entity_poly.pdbx_strand_id
1 'polypeptide(L)'
;MKKRFLVLVAAGATVAACAPRDANPDVARWEQQAANVTIIRDDWGIPHVYGRTDADAVFGVIYAQAEDDFNRIETNYLNAMGRLAEAEGESAIWRDLRMKLFIDPDSMKAQYETSPDWLKVLMNAWADGLNYYLYTHPDVTPRVITRFEPWMALTFSEGSIGGDIESISLPNLRRFYGSDSSSQIVTAAAEDPFREPTGSNGIAIAPANTASGHAMLLINPHTSFFFRHEAQMVSEEGLNAYGALTWGQFFIYQGFNEKAGWMHTSSGADNIDEWAETIVRKPDGPYYRYGREERPLTSWTITVPFRTDTGMARREFTVYRTHRGPIVRAIDGKWISVGLMNDPVDALTQSYARTKATNLATYRETMELHTNSSNNTLFADAEGNIAYWHSNFVPKRDPTFDWGRPVDGSNPATDWQGVHSIDESPNVFNPPNGWVQNTNNWPYSAAGAHSPKQNAYPAYMDGAGENARGVHAIRVLEGRKGFTIDSLVAAAYDAYQPAFAELVPPLIASYDRFPAANPLKARVAEQIELLRGWDYRWGVESVPTSLAIFWADTLQRTIAAAATRARMSTHEYAVKRATAADRLEALAAASDKLAADFGSWKTPWGEINRFQRLTADIAQPFADSGASTPVGFTSGRWGSLASFGARAYPGTKRWYGTSGNSFVAVVEFGDSVRARAVTAGGLNSVPGSKHFNDQAERYATGNLRPVYFYRPDVERHAERTYRPGR
;
A
#
# COMPACT_ATOMS: atom_id res chain seq x y z
N MET A 1 96.90 -30.50 -8.58
CA MET A 1 96.45 -29.15 -8.67
C MET A 1 95.07 -29.14 -9.40
N LYS A 2 93.96 -29.12 -8.65
CA LYS A 2 92.60 -29.08 -9.23
C LYS A 2 92.00 -27.76 -8.80
N LYS A 3 91.71 -26.85 -9.75
CA LYS A 3 91.02 -25.60 -9.55
C LYS A 3 89.49 -25.89 -9.56
N ARG A 4 88.81 -25.60 -8.46
CA ARG A 4 87.35 -25.60 -8.34
C ARG A 4 86.84 -24.25 -8.79
N PHE A 5 86.00 -24.26 -9.80
CA PHE A 5 85.16 -23.10 -10.21
C PHE A 5 83.91 -23.09 -9.32
N LEU A 6 83.65 -21.95 -8.68
CA LEU A 6 82.45 -21.66 -7.94
C LEU A 6 81.49 -20.95 -8.91
N VAL A 7 80.31 -21.55 -9.19
CA VAL A 7 79.28 -20.96 -9.96
C VAL A 7 78.29 -20.31 -8.99
N LEU A 8 78.19 -18.95 -9.02
CA LEU A 8 77.14 -18.22 -8.33
C LEU A 8 75.86 -18.25 -9.17
N VAL A 9 74.83 -18.90 -8.64
CA VAL A 9 73.48 -18.79 -9.20
C VAL A 9 72.81 -17.60 -8.55
N ALA A 10 72.60 -16.53 -9.33
CA ALA A 10 71.78 -15.39 -8.92
C ALA A 10 70.31 -15.74 -9.14
N ALA A 11 69.54 -15.94 -8.06
CA ALA A 11 68.09 -16.08 -8.10
C ALA A 11 67.46 -14.70 -8.30
N GLY A 12 67.05 -14.41 -9.49
CA GLY A 12 66.23 -13.22 -9.81
C GLY A 12 64.78 -13.43 -9.33
N ALA A 13 64.43 -12.75 -8.26
CA ALA A 13 63.01 -12.67 -7.85
C ALA A 13 62.30 -11.74 -8.81
N THR A 14 61.51 -12.29 -9.74
CA THR A 14 60.52 -11.54 -10.51
C THR A 14 59.37 -11.15 -9.61
N VAL A 15 59.34 -9.90 -9.16
CA VAL A 15 58.18 -9.27 -8.57
C VAL A 15 57.21 -9.08 -9.74
N ALA A 16 56.22 -9.97 -9.83
CA ALA A 16 55.06 -9.72 -10.68
C ALA A 16 54.32 -8.51 -10.12
N ALA A 17 54.55 -7.33 -10.70
CA ALA A 17 53.71 -6.19 -10.48
C ALA A 17 52.31 -6.56 -10.97
N CYS A 18 51.33 -6.74 -10.07
CA CYS A 18 49.94 -6.73 -10.43
C CYS A 18 49.66 -5.40 -11.12
N ALA A 19 49.41 -5.44 -12.42
CA ALA A 19 48.84 -4.28 -13.13
C ALA A 19 47.56 -3.90 -12.38
N PRO A 20 47.29 -2.60 -12.14
CA PRO A 20 46.04 -2.20 -11.60
C PRO A 20 44.96 -2.70 -12.59
N ARG A 21 44.02 -3.54 -12.12
CA ARG A 21 42.77 -3.75 -12.82
C ARG A 21 42.26 -2.36 -13.14
N ASP A 22 41.91 -2.10 -14.39
CA ASP A 22 41.25 -0.86 -14.78
C ASP A 22 40.11 -0.64 -13.81
N ALA A 23 40.30 0.33 -12.91
CA ALA A 23 39.34 0.57 -11.85
C ALA A 23 38.07 1.08 -12.56
N ASN A 24 37.01 0.27 -12.54
CA ASN A 24 35.72 0.69 -13.05
C ASN A 24 35.34 2.01 -12.33
N PRO A 25 35.22 3.15 -13.03
CA PRO A 25 35.00 4.45 -12.41
C PRO A 25 33.71 4.48 -11.55
N ASP A 26 32.73 3.65 -11.88
CA ASP A 26 31.52 3.50 -11.09
C ASP A 26 31.84 2.91 -9.70
N VAL A 27 32.67 1.88 -9.62
CA VAL A 27 33.03 1.24 -8.34
C VAL A 27 33.75 2.23 -7.42
N ALA A 28 34.69 3.02 -7.97
CA ALA A 28 35.40 4.03 -7.18
C ALA A 28 34.44 5.10 -6.62
N ARG A 29 33.45 5.52 -7.40
CA ARG A 29 32.40 6.46 -6.98
C ARG A 29 31.53 5.85 -5.87
N TRP A 30 31.08 4.59 -6.03
CA TRP A 30 30.28 3.88 -5.04
C TRP A 30 31.01 3.68 -3.72
N GLU A 31 32.29 3.28 -3.78
CA GLU A 31 33.13 3.12 -2.58
C GLU A 31 33.34 4.45 -1.85
N GLN A 32 33.53 5.54 -2.58
CA GLN A 32 33.64 6.88 -2.01
C GLN A 32 32.33 7.26 -1.29
N GLN A 33 31.18 7.01 -1.90
CA GLN A 33 29.88 7.31 -1.29
C GLN A 33 29.61 6.40 -0.09
N ALA A 34 29.91 5.11 -0.19
CA ALA A 34 29.79 4.15 0.92
C ALA A 34 30.67 4.54 2.13
N ALA A 35 31.82 5.16 1.90
CA ALA A 35 32.69 5.65 2.98
C ALA A 35 32.06 6.81 3.79
N ASN A 36 31.07 7.52 3.26
CA ASN A 36 30.32 8.59 3.93
C ASN A 36 29.10 8.06 4.70
N VAL A 37 28.76 6.78 4.56
CA VAL A 37 27.56 6.16 5.15
C VAL A 37 27.93 5.30 6.34
N THR A 38 27.16 5.39 7.42
CA THR A 38 27.16 4.42 8.53
C THR A 38 25.73 3.86 8.66
N ILE A 39 25.62 2.54 8.64
CA ILE A 39 24.37 1.83 8.91
C ILE A 39 24.48 1.17 10.27
N ILE A 40 23.54 1.48 11.16
CA ILE A 40 23.39 0.81 12.46
C ILE A 40 22.08 0.03 12.40
N ARG A 41 22.16 -1.29 12.48
CA ARG A 41 20.95 -2.10 12.68
C ARG A 41 20.74 -2.29 14.17
N ASP A 42 19.54 -1.95 14.63
CA ASP A 42 19.13 -2.13 16.01
C ASP A 42 18.81 -3.61 16.32
N ASP A 43 18.42 -3.89 17.56
CA ASP A 43 18.08 -5.23 18.04
C ASP A 43 16.79 -5.84 17.42
N TRP A 44 16.07 -5.07 16.58
CA TRP A 44 14.96 -5.50 15.70
C TRP A 44 15.35 -5.59 14.22
N GLY A 45 16.62 -5.38 13.90
CA GLY A 45 17.14 -5.36 12.53
C GLY A 45 16.83 -4.08 11.76
N ILE A 46 16.21 -3.09 12.38
CA ILE A 46 15.85 -1.84 11.70
C ILE A 46 17.12 -1.06 11.35
N PRO A 47 17.34 -0.67 10.08
CA PRO A 47 18.47 0.13 9.69
C PRO A 47 18.27 1.60 10.03
N HIS A 48 19.22 2.15 10.79
CA HIS A 48 19.40 3.58 11.01
C HIS A 48 20.58 4.03 10.15
N VAL A 49 20.27 4.80 9.10
CA VAL A 49 21.23 5.18 8.07
C VAL A 49 21.70 6.61 8.30
N TYR A 50 22.98 6.80 8.54
CA TYR A 50 23.63 8.10 8.74
C TYR A 50 24.51 8.43 7.55
N GLY A 51 24.16 9.45 6.78
CA GLY A 51 24.91 9.99 5.65
C GLY A 51 25.44 11.40 5.95
N ARG A 52 26.45 11.87 5.23
CA ARG A 52 26.87 13.27 5.29
C ARG A 52 25.89 14.15 4.54
N THR A 53 25.44 13.69 3.37
CA THR A 53 24.46 14.36 2.53
C THR A 53 23.16 13.57 2.49
N ASP A 54 22.10 14.20 2.00
CA ASP A 54 20.83 13.52 1.70
C ASP A 54 21.06 12.36 0.70
N ALA A 55 21.91 12.57 -0.29
CA ALA A 55 22.29 11.54 -1.25
C ALA A 55 23.02 10.35 -0.62
N ASP A 56 23.90 10.58 0.36
CA ASP A 56 24.55 9.51 1.11
C ASP A 56 23.53 8.72 1.93
N ALA A 57 22.56 9.40 2.55
CA ALA A 57 21.47 8.73 3.27
C ALA A 57 20.58 7.89 2.33
N VAL A 58 20.27 8.39 1.13
CA VAL A 58 19.56 7.65 0.07
C VAL A 58 20.33 6.42 -0.37
N PHE A 59 21.63 6.58 -0.68
CA PHE A 59 22.50 5.45 -1.03
C PHE A 59 22.49 4.35 0.06
N GLY A 60 22.62 4.77 1.30
CA GLY A 60 22.66 3.84 2.44
C GLY A 60 21.32 3.13 2.68
N VAL A 61 20.19 3.85 2.62
CA VAL A 61 18.87 3.24 2.89
C VAL A 61 18.49 2.25 1.81
N ILE A 62 18.78 2.55 0.54
CA ILE A 62 18.45 1.62 -0.54
C ILE A 62 19.36 0.37 -0.53
N TYR A 63 20.63 0.55 -0.13
CA TYR A 63 21.53 -0.55 0.09
C TYR A 63 21.03 -1.47 1.23
N ALA A 64 20.60 -0.89 2.36
CA ALA A 64 20.06 -1.65 3.48
C ALA A 64 18.75 -2.38 3.14
N GLN A 65 17.86 -1.74 2.33
CA GLN A 65 16.67 -2.41 1.81
C GLN A 65 17.05 -3.62 0.93
N ALA A 66 18.06 -3.48 0.06
CA ALA A 66 18.51 -4.56 -0.80
C ALA A 66 19.10 -5.74 -0.01
N GLU A 67 19.81 -5.49 1.10
CA GLU A 67 20.24 -6.54 2.04
C GLU A 67 19.06 -7.30 2.64
N ASP A 68 17.94 -6.66 2.89
CA ASP A 68 16.77 -7.28 3.50
C ASP A 68 15.88 -8.00 2.50
N ASP A 69 15.61 -7.42 1.29
CA ASP A 69 14.80 -8.06 0.25
C ASP A 69 15.04 -7.45 -1.14
N PHE A 70 16.14 -7.79 -1.80
CA PHE A 70 16.40 -7.34 -3.17
C PHE A 70 15.35 -7.84 -4.17
N ASN A 71 14.85 -9.07 -4.00
CA ASN A 71 13.83 -9.62 -4.90
C ASN A 71 12.54 -8.77 -4.90
N ARG A 72 12.15 -8.25 -3.75
CA ARG A 72 10.99 -7.36 -3.63
C ARG A 72 11.23 -6.04 -4.36
N ILE A 73 12.41 -5.43 -4.19
CA ILE A 73 12.79 -4.20 -4.89
C ILE A 73 12.73 -4.42 -6.40
N GLU A 74 13.39 -5.45 -6.91
CA GLU A 74 13.40 -5.76 -8.34
C GLU A 74 11.98 -5.98 -8.87
N THR A 75 11.15 -6.75 -8.15
CA THR A 75 9.75 -7.01 -8.54
C THR A 75 8.93 -5.73 -8.66
N ASN A 76 9.08 -4.81 -7.71
CA ASN A 76 8.37 -3.54 -7.74
C ASN A 76 8.74 -2.71 -8.96
N TYR A 77 10.05 -2.64 -9.30
CA TYR A 77 10.50 -1.92 -10.49
C TYR A 77 10.16 -2.62 -11.81
N LEU A 78 10.15 -3.96 -11.84
CA LEU A 78 9.66 -4.70 -13.00
C LEU A 78 8.17 -4.41 -13.25
N ASN A 79 7.36 -4.41 -12.21
CA ASN A 79 5.94 -4.05 -12.31
C ASN A 79 5.77 -2.59 -12.78
N ALA A 80 6.44 -1.64 -12.12
CA ALA A 80 6.32 -0.21 -12.43
C ALA A 80 6.74 0.14 -13.87
N MET A 81 7.78 -0.52 -14.39
CA MET A 81 8.25 -0.31 -15.77
C MET A 81 7.50 -1.15 -16.82
N GLY A 82 6.51 -1.98 -16.42
CA GLY A 82 5.86 -2.90 -17.36
C GLY A 82 6.81 -3.94 -17.95
N ARG A 83 7.68 -4.54 -17.10
CA ARG A 83 8.68 -5.55 -17.46
C ARG A 83 8.51 -6.86 -16.68
N LEU A 84 7.41 -6.99 -15.93
CA LEU A 84 7.17 -8.15 -15.09
C LEU A 84 7.08 -9.46 -15.88
N ALA A 85 6.57 -9.42 -17.13
CA ALA A 85 6.48 -10.58 -18.01
C ALA A 85 7.85 -11.15 -18.40
N GLU A 86 8.92 -10.37 -18.35
CA GLU A 86 10.29 -10.85 -18.55
C GLU A 86 10.70 -11.85 -17.46
N ALA A 87 10.16 -11.70 -16.24
CA ALA A 87 10.39 -12.59 -15.10
C ALA A 87 9.27 -13.65 -14.92
N GLU A 88 7.99 -13.26 -15.05
CA GLU A 88 6.81 -14.06 -14.69
C GLU A 88 6.15 -14.76 -15.90
N GLY A 89 6.58 -14.45 -17.12
CA GLY A 89 6.06 -15.05 -18.33
C GLY A 89 4.76 -14.45 -18.84
N GLU A 90 4.06 -15.19 -19.70
CA GLU A 90 2.90 -14.72 -20.46
C GLU A 90 1.75 -14.19 -19.60
N SER A 91 1.59 -14.69 -18.38
CA SER A 91 0.53 -14.28 -17.45
C SER A 91 0.60 -12.80 -17.05
N ALA A 92 1.78 -12.18 -17.12
CA ALA A 92 2.01 -10.78 -16.75
C ALA A 92 1.88 -9.79 -17.91
N ILE A 93 1.72 -10.24 -19.17
CA ILE A 93 1.69 -9.38 -20.37
C ILE A 93 0.69 -8.21 -20.22
N TRP A 94 -0.48 -8.48 -19.69
CA TRP A 94 -1.55 -7.49 -19.60
C TRP A 94 -1.27 -6.43 -18.51
N ARG A 95 -0.55 -6.79 -17.44
CA ARG A 95 -0.04 -5.84 -16.46
C ARG A 95 1.01 -4.94 -17.07
N ASP A 96 1.95 -5.53 -17.80
CA ASP A 96 3.00 -4.78 -18.48
C ASP A 96 2.43 -3.83 -19.52
N LEU A 97 1.45 -4.28 -20.32
CA LEU A 97 0.75 -3.40 -21.25
C LEU A 97 0.08 -2.24 -20.52
N ARG A 98 -0.63 -2.51 -19.40
CA ARG A 98 -1.28 -1.47 -18.60
C ARG A 98 -0.29 -0.38 -18.16
N MET A 99 0.85 -0.78 -17.59
CA MET A 99 1.87 0.17 -17.18
C MET A 99 2.47 0.94 -18.36
N LYS A 100 2.82 0.25 -19.45
CA LYS A 100 3.42 0.86 -20.64
C LYS A 100 2.51 1.81 -21.43
N LEU A 101 1.20 1.80 -21.19
CA LEU A 101 0.28 2.81 -21.74
C LEU A 101 0.54 4.21 -21.13
N PHE A 102 1.12 4.28 -19.93
CA PHE A 102 1.36 5.52 -19.18
C PHE A 102 2.85 5.79 -18.94
N ILE A 103 3.62 4.74 -18.70
CA ILE A 103 5.06 4.81 -18.36
C ILE A 103 5.87 4.46 -19.61
N ASP A 104 6.44 5.47 -20.24
CA ASP A 104 7.34 5.33 -21.37
C ASP A 104 8.79 5.61 -20.94
N PRO A 105 9.73 4.64 -21.11
CA PRO A 105 11.12 4.83 -20.68
C PRO A 105 11.83 6.05 -21.28
N ASP A 106 11.56 6.38 -22.55
CA ASP A 106 12.23 7.53 -23.19
C ASP A 106 11.69 8.84 -22.64
N SER A 107 10.39 8.91 -22.33
CA SER A 107 9.79 10.03 -21.61
C SER A 107 10.38 10.18 -20.21
N MET A 108 10.55 9.07 -19.46
CA MET A 108 11.13 9.09 -18.12
C MET A 108 12.59 9.58 -18.15
N LYS A 109 13.38 9.16 -19.12
CA LYS A 109 14.75 9.66 -19.32
C LYS A 109 14.77 11.16 -19.60
N ALA A 110 13.89 11.65 -20.48
CA ALA A 110 13.79 13.07 -20.78
C ALA A 110 13.37 13.89 -19.54
N GLN A 111 12.46 13.38 -18.73
CA GLN A 111 12.06 14.00 -17.46
C GLN A 111 13.18 13.98 -16.43
N TYR A 112 13.97 12.90 -16.35
CA TYR A 112 15.16 12.86 -15.50
C TYR A 112 16.16 13.95 -15.90
N GLU A 113 16.45 14.11 -17.19
CA GLU A 113 17.39 15.13 -17.67
C GLU A 113 16.97 16.56 -17.30
N THR A 114 15.67 16.83 -17.30
CA THR A 114 15.09 18.14 -16.96
C THR A 114 14.73 18.30 -15.49
N SER A 115 14.87 17.26 -14.67
CA SER A 115 14.60 17.31 -13.24
C SER A 115 15.52 18.30 -12.51
N PRO A 116 15.09 18.86 -11.37
CA PRO A 116 15.97 19.70 -10.53
C PRO A 116 17.26 18.98 -10.14
N ASP A 117 18.37 19.70 -10.10
CA ASP A 117 19.70 19.10 -9.86
C ASP A 117 19.75 18.33 -8.53
N TRP A 118 19.14 18.86 -7.47
CA TRP A 118 19.11 18.18 -6.19
C TRP A 118 18.37 16.83 -6.28
N LEU A 119 17.27 16.74 -7.05
CA LEU A 119 16.53 15.50 -7.23
C LEU A 119 17.32 14.50 -8.08
N LYS A 120 18.02 14.96 -9.14
CA LYS A 120 18.95 14.12 -9.92
C LYS A 120 20.04 13.50 -9.05
N VAL A 121 20.60 14.27 -8.11
CA VAL A 121 21.61 13.78 -7.16
C VAL A 121 21.04 12.64 -6.30
N LEU A 122 19.80 12.74 -5.82
CA LEU A 122 19.15 11.67 -5.05
C LEU A 122 18.87 10.44 -5.92
N MET A 123 18.35 10.62 -7.15
CA MET A 123 18.09 9.50 -8.07
C MET A 123 19.37 8.79 -8.49
N ASN A 124 20.48 9.51 -8.66
CA ASN A 124 21.80 8.93 -8.90
C ASN A 124 22.24 8.08 -7.69
N ALA A 125 22.14 8.61 -6.48
CA ALA A 125 22.50 7.90 -5.27
C ALA A 125 21.64 6.64 -5.05
N TRP A 126 20.36 6.69 -5.40
CA TRP A 126 19.47 5.54 -5.40
C TRP A 126 19.96 4.44 -6.35
N ALA A 127 20.25 4.77 -7.62
CA ALA A 127 20.76 3.80 -8.59
C ALA A 127 22.13 3.25 -8.18
N ASP A 128 23.02 4.11 -7.70
CA ASP A 128 24.37 3.74 -7.25
C ASP A 128 24.31 2.79 -6.03
N GLY A 129 23.39 3.01 -5.09
CA GLY A 129 23.20 2.13 -3.93
C GLY A 129 22.77 0.71 -4.31
N LEU A 130 21.83 0.56 -5.24
CA LEU A 130 21.40 -0.75 -5.76
C LEU A 130 22.50 -1.44 -6.58
N ASN A 131 23.19 -0.69 -7.45
CA ASN A 131 24.28 -1.23 -8.25
C ASN A 131 25.47 -1.65 -7.36
N TYR A 132 25.76 -0.87 -6.32
CA TYR A 132 26.81 -1.23 -5.36
C TYR A 132 26.45 -2.47 -4.53
N TYR A 133 25.16 -2.61 -4.15
CA TYR A 133 24.68 -3.84 -3.53
C TYR A 133 24.95 -5.06 -4.42
N LEU A 134 24.55 -5.00 -5.69
CA LEU A 134 24.79 -6.10 -6.64
C LEU A 134 26.28 -6.37 -6.85
N TYR A 135 27.12 -5.34 -6.85
CA TYR A 135 28.56 -5.47 -6.98
C TYR A 135 29.18 -6.19 -5.75
N THR A 136 28.71 -5.87 -4.55
CA THR A 136 29.23 -6.43 -3.29
C THR A 136 28.61 -7.77 -2.90
N HIS A 137 27.53 -8.19 -3.56
CA HIS A 137 26.81 -9.46 -3.35
C HIS A 137 26.72 -10.28 -4.65
N PRO A 138 27.85 -10.82 -5.14
CA PRO A 138 27.90 -11.52 -6.44
C PRO A 138 27.13 -12.85 -6.47
N ASP A 139 26.70 -13.35 -5.33
CA ASP A 139 25.80 -14.50 -5.14
C ASP A 139 24.32 -14.14 -5.40
N VAL A 140 23.96 -12.86 -5.36
CA VAL A 140 22.63 -12.39 -5.72
C VAL A 140 22.50 -12.30 -7.23
N THR A 141 21.55 -13.04 -7.79
CA THR A 141 21.28 -13.03 -9.23
C THR A 141 19.95 -12.31 -9.49
N PRO A 142 19.99 -11.11 -10.10
CA PRO A 142 18.77 -10.44 -10.55
C PRO A 142 18.01 -11.28 -11.54
N ARG A 143 16.69 -11.23 -11.51
CA ARG A 143 15.85 -11.94 -12.48
C ARG A 143 15.89 -11.30 -13.87
N VAL A 144 15.99 -9.95 -13.93
CA VAL A 144 15.94 -9.14 -15.15
C VAL A 144 16.81 -7.88 -15.06
N ILE A 145 16.78 -7.14 -13.94
CA ILE A 145 17.44 -5.83 -13.82
C ILE A 145 18.87 -6.02 -13.31
N THR A 146 19.81 -6.13 -14.22
CA THR A 146 21.24 -6.29 -13.88
C THR A 146 21.96 -4.97 -13.61
N ARG A 147 21.34 -3.82 -13.95
CA ARG A 147 21.82 -2.47 -13.70
C ARG A 147 20.64 -1.51 -13.54
N PHE A 148 20.65 -0.77 -12.47
CA PHE A 148 19.68 0.31 -12.21
C PHE A 148 20.21 1.62 -12.80
N GLU A 149 19.33 2.39 -13.44
CA GLU A 149 19.60 3.70 -13.99
C GLU A 149 18.78 4.77 -13.23
N PRO A 150 19.29 6.00 -13.03
CA PRO A 150 18.64 6.99 -12.17
C PRO A 150 17.20 7.33 -12.57
N TRP A 151 16.89 7.40 -13.87
CA TRP A 151 15.54 7.67 -14.38
C TRP A 151 14.50 6.62 -13.95
N MET A 152 14.93 5.40 -13.62
CA MET A 152 14.01 4.32 -13.18
C MET A 152 13.29 4.71 -11.90
N ALA A 153 13.89 5.53 -11.04
CA ALA A 153 13.24 6.02 -9.82
C ALA A 153 11.95 6.80 -10.10
N LEU A 154 11.82 7.46 -11.27
CA LEU A 154 10.60 8.16 -11.68
C LEU A 154 9.44 7.23 -12.04
N THR A 155 9.68 5.96 -12.30
CA THR A 155 8.64 5.01 -12.71
C THR A 155 7.79 4.51 -11.54
N PHE A 156 8.27 4.66 -10.31
CA PHE A 156 7.64 4.11 -9.12
C PHE A 156 7.35 5.20 -8.09
N SER A 157 6.12 5.69 -8.08
CA SER A 157 5.60 6.59 -7.05
C SER A 157 4.42 5.93 -6.34
N GLU A 158 4.48 5.88 -5.02
CA GLU A 158 3.41 5.33 -4.20
C GLU A 158 2.33 6.38 -3.91
N GLY A 159 1.07 5.92 -3.83
CA GLY A 159 -0.06 6.76 -3.43
C GLY A 159 -0.47 7.77 -4.51
N SER A 160 -0.03 7.58 -5.73
CA SER A 160 -0.34 8.42 -6.88
C SER A 160 -0.26 7.60 -8.18
N ILE A 161 0.54 7.98 -9.14
CA ILE A 161 0.57 7.46 -10.52
C ILE A 161 0.47 5.93 -10.61
N GLY A 162 1.32 5.18 -9.93
CA GLY A 162 1.34 3.72 -9.99
C GLY A 162 0.03 3.09 -9.54
N GLY A 163 -0.48 3.50 -8.39
CA GLY A 163 -1.76 2.99 -7.83
C GLY A 163 -2.95 3.37 -8.70
N ASP A 164 -2.95 4.57 -9.28
CA ASP A 164 -3.99 5.03 -10.19
C ASP A 164 -4.01 4.23 -11.50
N ILE A 165 -2.84 3.95 -12.08
CA ILE A 165 -2.71 3.08 -13.26
C ILE A 165 -3.22 1.67 -12.95
N GLU A 166 -2.94 1.13 -11.78
CA GLU A 166 -3.37 -0.21 -11.36
C GLU A 166 -4.89 -0.33 -11.19
N SER A 167 -5.64 0.77 -11.11
CA SER A 167 -7.10 0.76 -11.12
C SER A 167 -7.70 0.33 -12.46
N ILE A 168 -6.93 0.41 -13.55
CA ILE A 168 -7.40 0.06 -14.90
C ILE A 168 -7.56 -1.46 -15.05
N SER A 169 -8.75 -1.87 -15.49
CA SER A 169 -9.16 -3.26 -15.58
C SER A 169 -8.36 -4.07 -16.61
N LEU A 170 -7.59 -5.06 -16.17
CA LEU A 170 -6.87 -5.99 -17.05
C LEU A 170 -7.80 -6.82 -17.99
N PRO A 171 -8.94 -7.35 -17.54
CA PRO A 171 -9.91 -8.00 -18.43
C PRO A 171 -10.41 -7.09 -19.55
N ASN A 172 -10.63 -5.80 -19.28
CA ASN A 172 -11.07 -4.84 -20.29
C ASN A 172 -9.95 -4.53 -21.30
N LEU A 173 -8.71 -4.37 -20.85
CA LEU A 173 -7.54 -4.23 -21.73
C LEU A 173 -7.38 -5.46 -22.64
N ARG A 174 -7.48 -6.65 -22.06
CA ARG A 174 -7.38 -7.91 -22.81
C ARG A 174 -8.47 -8.02 -23.87
N ARG A 175 -9.70 -7.65 -23.56
CA ARG A 175 -10.82 -7.64 -24.52
C ARG A 175 -10.59 -6.64 -25.65
N PHE A 176 -10.03 -5.48 -25.37
CA PHE A 176 -9.83 -4.42 -26.34
C PHE A 176 -8.62 -4.65 -27.25
N TYR A 177 -7.48 -5.03 -26.68
CA TYR A 177 -6.20 -5.21 -27.40
C TYR A 177 -5.88 -6.66 -27.74
N GLY A 178 -6.63 -7.63 -27.24
CA GLY A 178 -6.46 -9.06 -27.55
C GLY A 178 -7.10 -9.42 -28.88
N SER A 179 -6.42 -10.28 -29.67
CA SER A 179 -6.93 -10.79 -30.94
C SER A 179 -7.97 -11.91 -30.80
N ASP A 180 -8.18 -12.40 -29.58
CA ASP A 180 -9.11 -13.49 -29.31
C ASP A 180 -10.53 -12.99 -29.08
N SER A 181 -11.38 -13.25 -30.07
CA SER A 181 -12.84 -13.13 -29.96
C SER A 181 -13.49 -14.25 -29.11
N SER A 182 -12.70 -15.02 -28.35
CA SER A 182 -13.23 -16.02 -27.44
C SER A 182 -13.91 -15.31 -26.27
N SER A 183 -15.23 -15.30 -26.31
CA SER A 183 -16.16 -14.82 -25.31
C SER A 183 -16.20 -15.71 -24.06
N GLN A 184 -15.08 -16.22 -23.58
CA GLN A 184 -15.00 -16.70 -22.23
C GLN A 184 -15.01 -15.49 -21.30
N ILE A 185 -16.22 -15.19 -20.81
CA ILE A 185 -16.40 -14.40 -19.61
C ILE A 185 -15.55 -15.07 -18.55
N VAL A 186 -14.40 -14.50 -18.26
CA VAL A 186 -13.66 -14.82 -17.04
C VAL A 186 -14.51 -14.21 -15.92
N THR A 187 -15.46 -15.02 -15.42
CA THR A 187 -16.24 -14.71 -14.22
C THR A 187 -15.28 -14.67 -13.05
N ALA A 188 -15.34 -13.60 -12.33
CA ALA A 188 -14.47 -13.17 -11.25
C ALA A 188 -13.07 -12.75 -11.77
N ALA A 189 -12.79 -11.47 -11.60
CA ALA A 189 -11.43 -10.99 -11.65
C ALA A 189 -10.58 -11.93 -10.78
N ALA A 190 -9.69 -12.71 -11.38
CA ALA A 190 -8.53 -13.18 -10.65
C ALA A 190 -7.94 -11.88 -10.08
N GLU A 191 -8.06 -11.70 -8.76
CA GLU A 191 -7.50 -10.54 -8.10
C GLU A 191 -6.08 -10.44 -8.57
N ASP A 192 -5.71 -9.30 -9.13
CA ASP A 192 -4.34 -9.04 -9.54
C ASP A 192 -3.47 -9.24 -8.28
N PRO A 193 -2.68 -10.33 -8.17
CA PRO A 193 -1.95 -10.64 -6.95
C PRO A 193 -0.90 -9.58 -6.62
N PHE A 194 -0.62 -8.66 -7.56
CA PHE A 194 0.28 -7.52 -7.37
C PHE A 194 -0.46 -6.22 -7.09
N ARG A 195 -1.80 -6.19 -7.21
CA ARG A 195 -2.57 -5.03 -6.79
C ARG A 195 -2.51 -4.94 -5.28
N GLU A 196 -1.97 -3.83 -4.78
CA GLU A 196 -1.93 -3.59 -3.35
C GLU A 196 -3.33 -3.49 -2.77
N PRO A 197 -3.62 -4.22 -1.68
CA PRO A 197 -4.84 -4.02 -0.94
C PRO A 197 -4.88 -2.59 -0.41
N THR A 198 -5.95 -1.88 -0.71
CA THR A 198 -6.16 -0.51 -0.25
C THR A 198 -6.86 -0.52 1.10
N GLY A 199 -6.31 0.21 2.05
CA GLY A 199 -6.90 0.38 3.37
C GLY A 199 -5.89 0.97 4.33
N SER A 200 -6.36 1.72 5.32
CA SER A 200 -5.48 2.32 6.33
C SER A 200 -6.30 2.89 7.46
N ASN A 201 -5.66 3.16 8.60
CA ASN A 201 -6.21 4.04 9.63
C ASN A 201 -5.17 5.11 10.00
N GLY A 202 -5.60 6.34 10.10
CA GLY A 202 -4.83 7.42 10.67
C GLY A 202 -5.67 8.14 11.73
N ILE A 203 -5.03 8.51 12.85
CA ILE A 203 -5.65 9.28 13.92
C ILE A 203 -4.62 10.30 14.41
N ALA A 204 -4.99 11.57 14.47
CA ALA A 204 -4.19 12.59 15.14
C ALA A 204 -4.95 13.18 16.34
N ILE A 205 -4.25 13.36 17.44
CA ILE A 205 -4.81 13.82 18.72
C ILE A 205 -4.12 15.12 19.10
N ALA A 206 -4.89 16.17 19.36
CA ALA A 206 -4.39 17.46 19.80
C ALA A 206 -3.95 17.43 21.28
N PRO A 207 -3.03 18.34 21.70
CA PRO A 207 -2.52 18.43 23.07
C PRO A 207 -3.59 18.46 24.16
N ALA A 208 -4.73 19.11 23.92
CA ALA A 208 -5.84 19.21 24.87
C ALA A 208 -6.53 17.86 25.20
N ASN A 209 -6.26 16.84 24.40
CA ASN A 209 -6.82 15.49 24.58
C ASN A 209 -5.77 14.48 25.06
N THR A 210 -4.52 14.85 25.23
CA THR A 210 -3.44 13.96 25.67
C THR A 210 -3.09 14.19 27.13
N ALA A 211 -2.51 13.18 27.78
CA ALA A 211 -2.07 13.29 29.17
C ALA A 211 -0.78 14.11 29.30
N SER A 212 0.06 14.10 28.27
CA SER A 212 1.33 14.81 28.23
C SER A 212 1.21 16.29 27.83
N GLY A 213 0.09 16.68 27.23
CA GLY A 213 -0.04 18.01 26.62
C GLY A 213 0.68 18.16 25.27
N HIS A 214 1.03 17.04 24.62
CA HIS A 214 1.69 16.98 23.32
C HIS A 214 0.81 16.28 22.26
N ALA A 215 0.91 16.71 21.01
CA ALA A 215 0.16 16.07 19.93
C ALA A 215 0.63 14.62 19.69
N MET A 216 -0.29 13.78 19.24
CA MET A 216 -0.01 12.36 18.89
C MET A 216 -0.51 12.02 17.52
N LEU A 217 0.14 11.04 16.87
CA LEU A 217 -0.26 10.48 15.57
C LEU A 217 -0.23 8.96 15.60
N LEU A 218 -1.31 8.32 15.15
CA LEU A 218 -1.35 6.91 14.76
C LEU A 218 -1.08 6.79 13.27
N ILE A 219 -0.10 5.97 12.91
CA ILE A 219 0.29 5.61 11.54
C ILE A 219 0.00 4.13 11.37
N ASN A 220 -1.02 3.79 10.55
CA ASN A 220 -1.44 2.39 10.40
C ASN A 220 -1.91 2.06 8.98
N PRO A 221 -0.97 1.91 8.00
CA PRO A 221 -1.31 1.45 6.66
C PRO A 221 -1.82 -0.01 6.68
N HIS A 222 -2.85 -0.28 5.88
CA HIS A 222 -3.38 -1.61 5.64
C HIS A 222 -3.04 -2.06 4.21
N THR A 223 -1.80 -2.41 3.99
CA THR A 223 -1.28 -2.92 2.71
C THR A 223 -0.91 -4.41 2.84
N SER A 224 -0.30 -5.00 1.83
CA SER A 224 0.28 -6.33 1.99
C SER A 224 1.33 -6.33 3.10
N PHE A 225 1.47 -7.46 3.83
CA PHE A 225 2.30 -7.48 5.05
C PHE A 225 3.77 -7.20 4.79
N PHE A 226 4.26 -7.55 3.61
CA PHE A 226 5.65 -7.38 3.25
C PHE A 226 5.86 -6.30 2.19
N PHE A 227 4.93 -5.35 2.09
CA PHE A 227 5.02 -4.22 1.16
C PHE A 227 5.91 -3.10 1.68
N ARG A 228 6.04 -2.97 3.01
CA ARG A 228 6.80 -1.91 3.67
C ARG A 228 8.13 -2.39 4.20
N HIS A 229 9.17 -1.59 3.96
CA HIS A 229 10.39 -1.58 4.74
C HIS A 229 10.29 -0.54 5.85
N GLU A 230 11.01 -0.70 6.93
CA GLU A 230 11.09 0.26 8.03
C GLU A 230 12.54 0.72 8.19
N ALA A 231 12.77 2.04 8.28
CA ALA A 231 14.11 2.60 8.43
C ALA A 231 14.11 3.99 9.04
N GLN A 232 15.28 4.44 9.49
CA GLN A 232 15.60 5.84 9.73
C GLN A 232 16.63 6.32 8.73
N MET A 233 16.42 7.53 8.21
CA MET A 233 17.35 8.25 7.33
C MET A 233 17.79 9.54 8.00
N VAL A 234 19.10 9.72 8.14
CA VAL A 234 19.71 10.90 8.79
C VAL A 234 20.82 11.46 7.89
N SER A 235 20.85 12.79 7.72
CA SER A 235 21.95 13.49 7.05
C SER A 235 22.35 14.76 7.80
N GLU A 236 23.57 15.26 7.51
CA GLU A 236 24.03 16.57 8.03
C GLU A 236 23.34 17.74 7.32
N GLU A 237 22.55 17.48 6.26
CA GLU A 237 21.73 18.46 5.53
C GLU A 237 20.32 18.63 6.11
N GLY A 238 20.08 18.10 7.32
CA GLY A 238 18.84 18.29 8.08
C GLY A 238 17.76 17.22 7.84
N LEU A 239 18.05 16.15 7.11
CA LEU A 239 17.18 14.98 7.08
C LEU A 239 17.34 14.20 8.40
N ASN A 240 16.23 13.89 9.07
CA ASN A 240 16.16 12.93 10.17
C ASN A 240 14.72 12.39 10.24
N ALA A 241 14.42 11.40 9.43
CA ALA A 241 13.09 10.85 9.30
C ALA A 241 13.08 9.34 9.54
N TYR A 242 12.07 8.87 10.28
CA TYR A 242 11.84 7.47 10.61
C TYR A 242 10.44 7.03 10.16
N GLY A 243 10.30 5.81 9.65
CA GLY A 243 9.01 5.23 9.34
C GLY A 243 9.04 4.17 8.27
N ALA A 244 7.90 4.00 7.60
CA ALA A 244 7.71 3.01 6.56
C ALA A 244 8.02 3.57 5.17
N LEU A 245 8.82 2.79 4.42
CA LEU A 245 9.13 3.00 3.01
C LEU A 245 8.50 1.87 2.20
N THR A 246 8.10 2.12 0.98
CA THR A 246 7.85 1.04 0.05
C THR A 246 9.19 0.47 -0.45
N TRP A 247 9.28 -0.84 -0.57
CA TRP A 247 10.51 -1.50 -1.05
C TRP A 247 10.97 -0.93 -2.38
N GLY A 248 12.17 -0.38 -2.38
CA GLY A 248 12.80 0.26 -3.53
C GLY A 248 12.62 1.77 -3.60
N GLN A 249 11.78 2.39 -2.77
CA GLN A 249 11.71 3.85 -2.63
C GLN A 249 12.78 4.38 -1.67
N PHE A 250 13.18 5.63 -1.85
CA PHE A 250 14.29 6.26 -1.12
C PHE A 250 13.84 7.39 -0.17
N PHE A 251 12.57 7.41 0.21
CA PHE A 251 12.01 8.38 1.14
C PHE A 251 11.04 7.71 2.10
N ILE A 252 10.90 8.27 3.29
CA ILE A 252 9.90 7.81 4.28
C ILE A 252 8.51 8.19 3.75
N TYR A 253 7.75 7.20 3.34
CA TYR A 253 6.42 7.42 2.79
C TYR A 253 5.41 7.81 3.86
N GLN A 254 5.41 7.09 4.98
CA GLN A 254 4.58 7.34 6.16
C GLN A 254 5.47 7.24 7.39
N GLY A 255 5.51 8.28 8.19
CA GLY A 255 6.42 8.31 9.31
C GLY A 255 6.45 9.65 10.01
N PHE A 256 7.60 9.96 10.57
CA PHE A 256 7.81 11.17 11.34
C PHE A 256 9.28 11.58 11.34
N ASN A 257 9.50 12.84 11.57
CA ASN A 257 10.80 13.38 11.97
C ASN A 257 10.71 13.89 13.41
N GLU A 258 11.71 14.61 13.88
CA GLU A 258 11.74 15.11 15.26
C GLU A 258 10.58 16.06 15.58
N LYS A 259 10.01 16.74 14.60
CA LYS A 259 9.04 17.82 14.75
C LYS A 259 7.65 17.50 14.23
N ALA A 260 7.51 16.64 13.24
CA ALA A 260 6.25 16.41 12.57
C ALA A 260 6.11 14.95 12.10
N GLY A 261 4.85 14.49 11.98
CA GLY A 261 4.53 13.18 11.44
C GLY A 261 3.38 13.23 10.45
N TRP A 262 3.38 12.26 9.53
CA TRP A 262 2.39 12.15 8.46
C TRP A 262 1.99 10.70 8.23
N MET A 263 0.72 10.53 7.93
CA MET A 263 0.08 9.26 7.62
C MET A 263 -0.82 9.41 6.40
N HIS A 264 -0.71 8.50 5.45
CA HIS A 264 -1.57 8.49 4.27
C HIS A 264 -2.60 7.37 4.35
N THR A 265 -3.87 7.71 4.06
CA THR A 265 -4.96 6.75 3.93
C THR A 265 -5.53 6.81 2.52
N SER A 266 -5.88 5.68 1.91
CA SER A 266 -6.52 5.70 0.60
C SER A 266 -7.80 6.54 0.63
N SER A 267 -7.92 7.42 -0.36
CA SER A 267 -9.03 8.38 -0.52
C SER A 267 -10.13 7.82 -1.41
N GLY A 268 -11.34 8.34 -1.24
CA GLY A 268 -12.43 8.20 -2.20
C GLY A 268 -12.53 9.37 -3.18
N ALA A 269 -11.49 10.21 -3.26
CA ALA A 269 -11.43 11.29 -4.25
C ALA A 269 -11.59 10.73 -5.65
N ASP A 270 -12.41 11.38 -6.46
CA ASP A 270 -12.57 11.05 -7.86
C ASP A 270 -11.47 11.76 -8.67
N ASN A 271 -10.32 11.08 -8.80
CA ASN A 271 -9.10 11.62 -9.40
C ASN A 271 -8.77 11.01 -10.77
N ILE A 272 -9.60 10.09 -11.26
CA ILE A 272 -9.42 9.39 -12.54
C ILE A 272 -10.70 9.51 -13.33
N ASP A 273 -10.61 10.05 -14.56
CA ASP A 273 -11.75 10.20 -15.45
C ASP A 273 -11.68 9.34 -16.70
N GLU A 274 -12.84 8.96 -17.18
CA GLU A 274 -13.03 8.23 -18.44
C GLU A 274 -13.85 9.05 -19.43
N TRP A 275 -13.42 9.07 -20.69
CA TRP A 275 -14.15 9.71 -21.78
C TRP A 275 -14.55 8.70 -22.85
N ALA A 276 -15.83 8.71 -23.21
CA ALA A 276 -16.39 7.89 -24.28
C ALA A 276 -16.18 8.60 -25.63
N GLU A 277 -15.09 8.25 -26.30
CA GLU A 277 -14.63 8.85 -27.53
C GLU A 277 -15.41 8.37 -28.75
N THR A 278 -15.90 9.27 -29.58
CA THR A 278 -16.55 8.95 -30.85
C THR A 278 -15.49 8.80 -31.93
N ILE A 279 -15.22 7.59 -32.37
CA ILE A 279 -14.17 7.27 -33.34
C ILE A 279 -14.66 7.43 -34.76
N VAL A 280 -13.89 8.11 -35.57
CA VAL A 280 -14.09 8.28 -37.01
C VAL A 280 -12.93 7.59 -37.74
N ARG A 281 -13.23 6.62 -38.60
CA ARG A 281 -12.22 5.90 -39.39
C ARG A 281 -12.01 6.63 -40.71
N LYS A 282 -10.78 7.00 -41.02
CA LYS A 282 -10.35 7.59 -42.29
C LYS A 282 -9.29 6.72 -42.96
N PRO A 283 -9.01 6.93 -44.27
CA PRO A 283 -8.01 6.13 -44.98
C PRO A 283 -6.60 6.19 -44.38
N ASP A 284 -6.26 7.31 -43.74
CA ASP A 284 -4.97 7.61 -43.12
C ASP A 284 -4.90 7.22 -41.64
N GLY A 285 -6.01 6.70 -41.05
CA GLY A 285 -6.04 6.20 -39.68
C GLY A 285 -7.29 6.56 -38.89
N PRO A 286 -7.35 6.20 -37.60
CA PRO A 286 -8.45 6.54 -36.73
C PRO A 286 -8.34 7.98 -36.20
N TYR A 287 -9.48 8.65 -36.16
CA TYR A 287 -9.71 9.98 -35.62
C TYR A 287 -10.74 9.92 -34.49
N TYR A 288 -10.78 10.90 -33.61
CA TYR A 288 -11.86 11.09 -32.64
C TYR A 288 -12.50 12.45 -32.80
N ARG A 289 -13.80 12.52 -32.52
CA ARG A 289 -14.58 13.77 -32.61
C ARG A 289 -14.32 14.62 -31.36
N TYR A 290 -14.09 15.93 -31.55
CA TYR A 290 -13.93 16.91 -30.49
C TYR A 290 -14.62 18.23 -30.89
N GLY A 291 -15.78 18.50 -30.32
CA GLY A 291 -16.65 19.59 -30.78
C GLY A 291 -17.04 19.41 -32.24
N ARG A 292 -16.63 20.36 -33.07
CA ARG A 292 -16.82 20.31 -34.53
C ARG A 292 -15.65 19.74 -35.31
N GLU A 293 -14.55 19.43 -34.62
CA GLU A 293 -13.30 18.92 -35.20
C GLU A 293 -13.25 17.40 -35.16
N GLU A 294 -12.46 16.87 -36.09
CA GLU A 294 -12.01 15.47 -36.04
C GLU A 294 -10.49 15.47 -35.87
N ARG A 295 -10.01 15.07 -34.69
CA ARG A 295 -8.60 15.06 -34.33
C ARG A 295 -8.00 13.67 -34.54
N PRO A 296 -6.78 13.56 -35.08
CA PRO A 296 -6.14 12.26 -35.23
C PRO A 296 -5.85 11.63 -33.87
N LEU A 297 -6.08 10.34 -33.73
CA LEU A 297 -5.55 9.57 -32.60
C LEU A 297 -4.05 9.38 -32.79
N THR A 298 -3.27 9.65 -31.75
CA THR A 298 -1.88 9.22 -31.73
C THR A 298 -1.86 7.71 -31.58
N SER A 299 -1.11 7.03 -32.45
CA SER A 299 -0.92 5.57 -32.38
C SER A 299 0.55 5.21 -32.39
N TRP A 300 0.92 4.23 -31.60
CA TRP A 300 2.28 3.65 -31.58
C TRP A 300 2.22 2.17 -31.22
N THR A 301 3.35 1.49 -31.37
CA THR A 301 3.48 0.06 -31.03
C THR A 301 4.16 -0.07 -29.68
N ILE A 302 3.52 -0.79 -28.75
CA ILE A 302 4.12 -1.27 -27.52
C ILE A 302 4.55 -2.71 -27.72
N THR A 303 5.84 -2.98 -27.50
CA THR A 303 6.40 -4.33 -27.44
C THR A 303 6.51 -4.76 -25.98
N VAL A 304 5.94 -5.93 -25.67
CA VAL A 304 6.05 -6.57 -24.35
C VAL A 304 6.87 -7.85 -24.51
N PRO A 305 8.14 -7.87 -24.08
CA PRO A 305 8.92 -9.09 -23.98
C PRO A 305 8.39 -9.95 -22.83
N PHE A 306 8.42 -11.27 -23.01
CA PHE A 306 8.01 -12.18 -21.94
C PHE A 306 8.79 -13.51 -22.01
N ARG A 307 8.99 -14.10 -20.83
CA ARG A 307 9.67 -15.38 -20.69
C ARG A 307 8.77 -16.53 -21.13
N THR A 308 9.37 -17.51 -21.80
CA THR A 308 8.77 -18.80 -22.14
C THR A 308 9.66 -19.94 -21.64
N ASP A 309 9.20 -21.16 -21.74
CA ASP A 309 9.99 -22.36 -21.38
C ASP A 309 11.27 -22.51 -22.22
N THR A 310 11.32 -21.92 -23.41
CA THR A 310 12.42 -22.05 -24.37
C THR A 310 13.24 -20.77 -24.56
N GLY A 311 12.94 -19.69 -23.83
CA GLY A 311 13.65 -18.42 -23.96
C GLY A 311 12.72 -17.22 -23.90
N MET A 312 13.10 -16.12 -24.56
CA MET A 312 12.32 -14.90 -24.61
C MET A 312 11.47 -14.83 -25.88
N ALA A 313 10.20 -14.47 -25.73
CA ALA A 313 9.29 -14.11 -26.82
C ALA A 313 8.85 -12.64 -26.66
N ARG A 314 8.11 -12.14 -27.64
CA ARG A 314 7.56 -10.77 -27.60
C ARG A 314 6.14 -10.74 -28.16
N ARG A 315 5.33 -9.85 -27.62
CA ARG A 315 3.99 -9.52 -28.16
C ARG A 315 3.93 -8.03 -28.44
N GLU A 316 3.38 -7.68 -29.59
CA GLU A 316 3.23 -6.29 -30.01
C GLU A 316 1.76 -5.89 -29.96
N PHE A 317 1.52 -4.65 -29.54
CA PHE A 317 0.20 -4.05 -29.45
C PHE A 317 0.23 -2.69 -30.13
N THR A 318 -0.65 -2.46 -31.10
CA THR A 318 -0.92 -1.12 -31.61
C THR A 318 -1.85 -0.43 -30.63
N VAL A 319 -1.37 0.62 -29.97
CA VAL A 319 -2.10 1.34 -28.93
C VAL A 319 -2.43 2.76 -29.40
N TYR A 320 -3.40 3.37 -28.74
CA TYR A 320 -3.98 4.65 -29.16
C TYR A 320 -4.12 5.60 -27.98
N ARG A 321 -4.01 6.91 -28.27
CA ARG A 321 -4.16 7.99 -27.28
C ARG A 321 -4.91 9.16 -27.89
N THR A 322 -5.78 9.77 -27.09
CA THR A 322 -6.32 11.12 -27.31
C THR A 322 -5.49 12.17 -26.56
N HIS A 323 -5.86 13.42 -26.63
CA HIS A 323 -5.22 14.48 -25.81
C HIS A 323 -5.43 14.31 -24.31
N ARG A 324 -6.44 13.50 -23.88
CA ARG A 324 -6.74 13.24 -22.46
C ARG A 324 -5.96 12.07 -21.88
N GLY A 325 -5.65 11.07 -22.70
CA GLY A 325 -4.91 9.90 -22.26
C GLY A 325 -5.06 8.68 -23.18
N PRO A 326 -4.49 7.54 -22.81
CA PRO A 326 -4.55 6.32 -23.60
C PRO A 326 -5.96 5.72 -23.64
N ILE A 327 -6.24 5.00 -24.71
CA ILE A 327 -7.44 4.16 -24.84
C ILE A 327 -7.23 2.88 -24.05
N VAL A 328 -8.17 2.52 -23.18
CA VAL A 328 -8.05 1.34 -22.30
C VAL A 328 -9.12 0.27 -22.52
N ARG A 329 -10.23 0.63 -23.15
CA ARG A 329 -11.36 -0.29 -23.41
C ARG A 329 -12.33 0.27 -24.44
N ALA A 330 -13.36 -0.49 -24.78
CA ALA A 330 -14.52 0.00 -25.54
C ALA A 330 -15.81 -0.39 -24.84
N ILE A 331 -16.83 0.47 -24.98
CA ILE A 331 -18.21 0.22 -24.52
C ILE A 331 -19.19 0.85 -25.50
N ASP A 332 -20.23 0.12 -25.89
CA ASP A 332 -21.31 0.59 -26.78
C ASP A 332 -20.79 1.24 -28.09
N GLY A 333 -19.72 0.69 -28.64
CA GLY A 333 -19.10 1.16 -29.89
C GLY A 333 -18.22 2.40 -29.77
N LYS A 334 -18.10 2.98 -28.57
CA LYS A 334 -17.16 4.06 -28.25
C LYS A 334 -15.88 3.53 -27.63
N TRP A 335 -14.78 4.21 -27.86
CA TRP A 335 -13.50 3.90 -27.22
C TRP A 335 -13.36 4.77 -25.97
N ILE A 336 -12.79 4.20 -24.91
CA ILE A 336 -12.65 4.89 -23.63
C ILE A 336 -11.20 5.30 -23.43
N SER A 337 -10.97 6.62 -23.38
CA SER A 337 -9.71 7.21 -22.93
C SER A 337 -9.73 7.46 -21.43
N VAL A 338 -8.55 7.44 -20.78
CA VAL A 338 -8.41 7.64 -19.33
C VAL A 338 -7.41 8.75 -19.05
N GLY A 339 -7.83 9.70 -18.20
CA GLY A 339 -6.96 10.72 -17.62
C GLY A 339 -6.74 10.46 -16.13
N LEU A 340 -5.51 10.62 -15.69
CA LEU A 340 -5.07 10.52 -14.30
C LEU A 340 -3.88 11.47 -14.06
N MET A 341 -3.52 11.67 -12.78
CA MET A 341 -2.32 12.40 -12.43
C MET A 341 -1.08 11.65 -12.94
N ASN A 342 -0.22 12.33 -13.70
CA ASN A 342 0.99 11.73 -14.26
C ASN A 342 2.14 12.75 -14.32
N ASP A 343 2.57 13.17 -13.13
CA ASP A 343 3.72 14.07 -12.96
C ASP A 343 4.73 13.43 -11.99
N PRO A 344 5.61 12.54 -12.48
CA PRO A 344 6.50 11.77 -11.62
C PRO A 344 7.60 12.62 -10.97
N VAL A 345 8.03 13.73 -11.58
CA VAL A 345 9.06 14.61 -11.01
C VAL A 345 8.51 15.33 -9.78
N ASP A 346 7.33 15.92 -9.88
CA ASP A 346 6.68 16.59 -8.75
C ASP A 346 6.22 15.57 -7.70
N ALA A 347 5.84 14.35 -8.11
CA ALA A 347 5.48 13.28 -7.17
C ALA A 347 6.65 12.85 -6.29
N LEU A 348 7.85 12.68 -6.87
CA LEU A 348 9.06 12.42 -6.07
C LEU A 348 9.48 13.64 -5.25
N THR A 349 9.38 14.85 -5.82
CA THR A 349 9.65 16.11 -5.12
C THR A 349 8.78 16.24 -3.87
N GLN A 350 7.47 16.11 -4.01
CA GLN A 350 6.54 16.16 -2.86
C GLN A 350 6.85 15.08 -1.83
N SER A 351 7.08 13.86 -2.28
CA SER A 351 7.33 12.71 -1.41
C SER A 351 8.62 12.86 -0.61
N TYR A 352 9.68 13.42 -1.20
CA TYR A 352 10.92 13.67 -0.48
C TYR A 352 10.84 14.90 0.41
N ALA A 353 10.34 16.03 -0.09
CA ALA A 353 10.29 17.30 0.63
C ALA A 353 9.50 17.21 1.95
N ARG A 354 8.39 16.44 1.98
CA ARG A 354 7.59 16.25 3.20
C ARG A 354 8.38 15.61 4.35
N THR A 355 9.43 14.83 4.07
CA THR A 355 10.26 14.19 5.10
C THR A 355 11.06 15.21 5.91
N LYS A 356 11.27 16.41 5.37
CA LYS A 356 11.97 17.53 5.99
C LYS A 356 11.03 18.62 6.52
N ALA A 357 9.73 18.49 6.32
CA ALA A 357 8.73 19.43 6.88
C ALA A 357 8.72 19.35 8.41
N THR A 358 8.75 20.49 9.08
CA THR A 358 8.89 20.58 10.54
C THR A 358 7.63 21.04 11.27
N ASN A 359 6.64 21.55 10.55
CA ASN A 359 5.36 21.99 11.09
C ASN A 359 4.26 22.00 10.03
N LEU A 360 3.04 22.35 10.44
CA LEU A 360 1.86 22.40 9.59
C LEU A 360 2.06 23.27 8.33
N ALA A 361 2.72 24.43 8.46
CA ALA A 361 2.92 25.37 7.36
C ALA A 361 3.88 24.80 6.31
N THR A 362 5.05 24.31 6.74
CA THR A 362 6.05 23.73 5.83
C THR A 362 5.58 22.42 5.19
N TYR A 363 4.74 21.64 5.90
CA TYR A 363 4.12 20.47 5.29
C TYR A 363 3.12 20.86 4.20
N ARG A 364 2.27 21.88 4.46
CA ARG A 364 1.31 22.40 3.49
C ARG A 364 1.99 22.86 2.19
N GLU A 365 3.16 23.52 2.29
CA GLU A 365 3.93 23.95 1.11
C GLU A 365 4.23 22.76 0.17
N THR A 366 4.52 21.58 0.71
CA THR A 366 4.74 20.38 -0.12
C THR A 366 3.46 19.89 -0.80
N MET A 367 2.30 20.15 -0.22
CA MET A 367 1.01 19.75 -0.77
C MET A 367 0.59 20.57 -2.00
N GLU A 368 1.14 21.79 -2.18
CA GLU A 368 0.86 22.65 -3.34
C GLU A 368 1.39 22.06 -4.66
N LEU A 369 2.17 20.99 -4.62
CA LEU A 369 2.58 20.23 -5.82
C LEU A 369 1.46 19.36 -6.40
N HIS A 370 0.38 19.14 -5.67
CA HIS A 370 -0.82 18.41 -6.12
C HIS A 370 -0.55 17.02 -6.71
N THR A 371 0.35 16.24 -6.12
CA THR A 371 0.71 14.91 -6.65
C THR A 371 0.30 13.72 -5.78
N ASN A 372 -0.43 13.97 -4.69
CA ASN A 372 -0.99 12.91 -3.84
C ASN A 372 -2.46 12.68 -4.23
N SER A 373 -2.67 12.03 -5.38
CA SER A 373 -3.97 11.91 -6.03
C SER A 373 -4.96 10.97 -5.33
N SER A 374 -4.47 9.85 -4.81
CA SER A 374 -5.32 8.77 -4.30
C SER A 374 -5.28 8.62 -2.78
N ASN A 375 -4.67 9.56 -2.06
CA ASN A 375 -4.55 9.47 -0.60
C ASN A 375 -4.93 10.75 0.13
N ASN A 376 -5.62 10.58 1.27
CA ASN A 376 -5.73 11.58 2.31
C ASN A 376 -4.44 11.63 3.14
N THR A 377 -4.22 12.72 3.87
CA THR A 377 -3.10 12.85 4.81
C THR A 377 -3.61 13.23 6.18
N LEU A 378 -3.15 12.52 7.21
CA LEU A 378 -3.27 12.91 8.61
C LEU A 378 -1.91 13.37 9.10
N PHE A 379 -1.90 14.39 9.94
CA PHE A 379 -0.70 15.09 10.36
C PHE A 379 -0.79 15.48 11.84
N ALA A 380 0.37 15.48 12.51
CA ALA A 380 0.55 16.11 13.82
C ALA A 380 1.97 16.67 13.93
N ASP A 381 2.14 17.75 14.70
CA ASP A 381 3.45 18.36 14.93
C ASP A 381 3.74 18.75 16.39
N ALA A 382 5.00 19.10 16.66
CA ALA A 382 5.47 19.51 17.97
C ALA A 382 4.94 20.90 18.41
N GLU A 383 4.39 21.70 17.49
CA GLU A 383 3.68 22.94 17.81
C GLU A 383 2.26 22.68 18.34
N GLY A 384 1.82 21.41 18.29
CA GLY A 384 0.51 20.99 18.78
C GLY A 384 -0.59 20.99 17.72
N ASN A 385 -0.23 21.22 16.45
CA ASN A 385 -1.19 21.17 15.36
C ASN A 385 -1.55 19.73 15.00
N ILE A 386 -2.82 19.54 14.63
CA ILE A 386 -3.31 18.33 13.98
C ILE A 386 -4.08 18.70 12.71
N ALA A 387 -3.98 17.86 11.67
CA ALA A 387 -4.66 18.12 10.44
C ALA A 387 -5.15 16.84 9.75
N TYR A 388 -6.23 16.98 9.00
CA TYR A 388 -6.67 16.09 7.95
C TYR A 388 -6.69 16.87 6.63
N TRP A 389 -5.92 16.45 5.66
CA TRP A 389 -6.03 16.88 4.27
C TRP A 389 -6.68 15.79 3.45
N HIS A 390 -7.67 16.18 2.66
CA HIS A 390 -8.17 15.36 1.57
C HIS A 390 -7.08 15.18 0.50
N SER A 391 -7.28 14.27 -0.46
CA SER A 391 -6.43 14.18 -1.65
C SER A 391 -6.16 15.58 -2.24
N ASN A 392 -4.91 15.88 -2.58
CA ASN A 392 -4.56 17.20 -3.11
C ASN A 392 -4.58 17.28 -4.65
N PHE A 393 -4.93 16.19 -5.34
CA PHE A 393 -5.19 16.18 -6.77
C PHE A 393 -6.64 15.77 -7.04
N VAL A 394 -7.50 16.73 -7.18
CA VAL A 394 -8.88 16.55 -7.64
C VAL A 394 -9.11 17.48 -8.84
N PRO A 395 -9.31 16.95 -10.05
CA PRO A 395 -9.56 17.79 -11.22
C PRO A 395 -10.78 18.67 -11.06
N LYS A 396 -10.70 19.93 -11.51
CA LYS A 396 -11.85 20.82 -11.64
C LYS A 396 -12.66 20.43 -12.86
N ARG A 397 -13.95 20.16 -12.64
CA ARG A 397 -14.86 19.65 -13.65
C ARG A 397 -16.17 20.44 -13.66
N ASP A 398 -16.84 20.44 -14.78
CA ASP A 398 -18.23 20.93 -14.85
C ASP A 398 -19.16 19.98 -14.06
N PRO A 399 -19.78 20.45 -12.96
CA PRO A 399 -20.61 19.61 -12.09
C PRO A 399 -21.94 19.18 -12.70
N THR A 400 -22.26 19.63 -13.92
CA THR A 400 -23.48 19.22 -14.62
C THR A 400 -23.37 17.83 -15.23
N PHE A 401 -22.15 17.27 -15.38
CA PHE A 401 -21.91 15.93 -15.86
C PHE A 401 -21.81 14.91 -14.71
N ASP A 402 -22.18 13.66 -15.02
CA ASP A 402 -22.02 12.52 -14.11
C ASP A 402 -20.62 11.89 -14.27
N TRP A 403 -19.67 12.35 -13.48
CA TRP A 403 -18.27 11.91 -13.51
C TRP A 403 -18.05 10.49 -12.95
N GLY A 404 -19.03 9.91 -12.28
CA GLY A 404 -19.00 8.49 -11.87
C GLY A 404 -19.10 7.49 -13.03
N ARG A 405 -19.14 7.96 -14.28
CA ARG A 405 -19.17 7.18 -15.54
C ARG A 405 -18.40 7.88 -16.64
N PRO A 406 -18.05 7.15 -17.73
CA PRO A 406 -17.46 7.79 -18.89
C PRO A 406 -18.35 8.92 -19.44
N VAL A 407 -17.80 10.14 -19.48
CA VAL A 407 -18.48 11.31 -20.05
C VAL A 407 -18.28 11.37 -21.56
N ASP A 408 -19.09 12.16 -22.27
CA ASP A 408 -18.98 12.28 -23.74
C ASP A 408 -17.69 12.97 -24.16
N GLY A 409 -16.72 12.20 -24.67
CA GLY A 409 -15.42 12.69 -25.14
C GLY A 409 -15.50 13.63 -26.35
N SER A 410 -16.61 13.67 -27.08
CA SER A 410 -16.80 14.62 -28.18
C SER A 410 -17.17 16.03 -27.70
N ASN A 411 -17.52 16.21 -26.43
CA ASN A 411 -17.91 17.48 -25.86
C ASN A 411 -16.70 18.16 -25.18
N PRO A 412 -16.20 19.32 -25.68
CA PRO A 412 -15.09 20.04 -25.04
C PRO A 412 -15.36 20.51 -23.61
N ALA A 413 -16.62 20.65 -23.20
CA ALA A 413 -16.98 21.04 -21.83
C ALA A 413 -16.65 19.94 -20.79
N THR A 414 -16.32 18.72 -21.25
CA THR A 414 -15.87 17.64 -20.38
C THR A 414 -14.36 17.62 -20.14
N ASP A 415 -13.59 18.57 -20.66
CA ASP A 415 -12.17 18.71 -20.34
C ASP A 415 -11.98 19.23 -18.91
N TRP A 416 -10.89 18.80 -18.28
CA TRP A 416 -10.50 19.34 -16.99
C TRP A 416 -10.16 20.84 -17.08
N GLN A 417 -10.61 21.58 -16.07
CA GLN A 417 -10.40 23.03 -15.96
C GLN A 417 -9.29 23.36 -14.94
N GLY A 418 -8.31 22.48 -14.81
CA GLY A 418 -7.24 22.52 -13.81
C GLY A 418 -7.49 21.60 -12.63
N VAL A 419 -6.87 21.90 -11.50
CA VAL A 419 -6.96 21.11 -10.25
C VAL A 419 -7.50 22.02 -9.15
N HIS A 420 -8.30 21.47 -8.23
CA HIS A 420 -8.74 22.19 -7.05
C HIS A 420 -7.56 22.57 -6.17
N SER A 421 -7.55 23.79 -5.65
CA SER A 421 -6.60 24.20 -4.63
C SER A 421 -6.83 23.42 -3.33
N ILE A 422 -5.83 23.39 -2.46
CA ILE A 422 -5.95 22.74 -1.15
C ILE A 422 -7.16 23.28 -0.38
N ASP A 423 -7.39 24.59 -0.42
CA ASP A 423 -8.48 25.25 0.33
C ASP A 423 -9.88 24.96 -0.24
N GLU A 424 -9.96 24.52 -1.50
CA GLU A 424 -11.24 24.08 -2.12
C GLU A 424 -11.57 22.62 -1.76
N SER A 425 -10.70 21.90 -1.07
CA SER A 425 -10.88 20.51 -0.66
C SER A 425 -11.42 20.37 0.77
N PRO A 426 -12.12 19.29 1.14
CA PRO A 426 -12.71 19.12 2.48
C PRO A 426 -11.66 18.77 3.55
N ASN A 427 -10.88 19.76 3.94
CA ASN A 427 -9.81 19.66 4.95
C ASN A 427 -10.30 19.99 6.36
N VAL A 428 -9.54 19.57 7.38
CA VAL A 428 -9.77 19.89 8.81
C VAL A 428 -8.46 20.25 9.47
N PHE A 429 -8.42 21.42 10.14
CA PHE A 429 -7.27 21.90 10.88
C PHE A 429 -7.66 22.23 12.32
N ASN A 430 -6.97 21.68 13.31
CA ASN A 430 -7.12 21.97 14.73
C ASN A 430 -8.59 22.03 15.19
N PRO A 431 -9.42 21.01 14.94
CA PRO A 431 -10.84 21.06 15.28
C PRO A 431 -11.05 21.11 16.80
N PRO A 432 -12.14 21.78 17.30
CA PRO A 432 -12.37 21.96 18.74
C PRO A 432 -12.55 20.67 19.54
N ASN A 433 -12.95 19.56 18.92
CA ASN A 433 -13.03 18.24 19.57
C ASN A 433 -11.64 17.65 19.86
N GLY A 434 -10.57 18.19 19.26
CA GLY A 434 -9.18 17.82 19.53
C GLY A 434 -8.76 16.47 18.94
N TRP A 435 -9.40 16.01 17.89
CA TRP A 435 -8.97 14.84 17.12
C TRP A 435 -9.42 14.90 15.66
N VAL A 436 -8.65 14.26 14.79
CA VAL A 436 -9.02 13.94 13.40
C VAL A 436 -8.74 12.47 13.13
N GLN A 437 -9.54 11.85 12.25
CA GLN A 437 -9.39 10.46 11.85
C GLN A 437 -9.72 10.26 10.37
N ASN A 438 -9.13 9.24 9.78
CA ASN A 438 -9.60 8.64 8.55
C ASN A 438 -9.30 7.14 8.53
N THR A 439 -10.26 6.36 8.08
CA THR A 439 -10.18 4.90 7.92
C THR A 439 -10.62 4.49 6.51
N ASN A 440 -10.27 5.30 5.50
CA ASN A 440 -10.75 5.22 4.12
C ASN A 440 -12.25 5.48 3.98
N ASN A 441 -12.84 6.11 4.96
CA ASN A 441 -14.18 6.67 4.89
C ASN A 441 -14.13 8.07 4.29
N TRP A 442 -15.29 8.61 4.01
CA TRP A 442 -15.44 9.97 3.48
C TRP A 442 -14.90 11.05 4.42
N PRO A 443 -14.56 12.26 3.91
CA PRO A 443 -14.02 13.34 4.74
C PRO A 443 -15.04 13.95 5.71
N TYR A 444 -16.33 13.69 5.50
CA TYR A 444 -17.45 14.35 6.19
C TYR A 444 -17.71 13.80 7.60
N SER A 445 -16.86 12.89 8.08
CA SER A 445 -16.81 12.40 9.47
C SER A 445 -15.40 12.43 10.07
N ALA A 446 -14.45 13.09 9.40
CA ALA A 446 -13.03 13.13 9.81
C ALA A 446 -12.80 13.75 11.20
N ALA A 447 -13.69 14.63 11.69
CA ALA A 447 -13.64 15.28 12.99
C ALA A 447 -15.02 15.29 13.68
N GLY A 448 -15.81 14.23 13.55
CA GLY A 448 -17.16 14.13 14.12
C GLY A 448 -18.06 15.31 13.73
N ALA A 449 -18.63 16.00 14.71
CA ALA A 449 -19.51 17.16 14.46
C ALA A 449 -18.79 18.34 13.79
N HIS A 450 -17.47 18.41 13.87
CA HIS A 450 -16.63 19.48 13.31
C HIS A 450 -16.11 19.17 11.90
N SER A 451 -16.56 18.07 11.30
CA SER A 451 -16.19 17.68 9.94
C SER A 451 -16.76 18.65 8.90
N PRO A 452 -16.11 18.75 7.73
CA PRO A 452 -16.68 19.43 6.56
C PRO A 452 -18.08 18.93 6.25
N LYS A 453 -18.88 19.74 5.52
CA LYS A 453 -20.24 19.35 5.14
C LYS A 453 -20.28 19.00 3.67
N GLN A 454 -20.75 17.81 3.34
CA GLN A 454 -20.78 17.27 1.96
C GLN A 454 -21.40 18.23 0.95
N ASN A 455 -22.49 18.91 1.34
CA ASN A 455 -23.19 19.84 0.46
C ASN A 455 -22.44 21.15 0.15
N ALA A 456 -21.28 21.36 0.75
CA ALA A 456 -20.40 22.50 0.44
C ALA A 456 -19.43 22.20 -0.72
N TYR A 457 -19.39 20.98 -1.22
CA TYR A 457 -18.45 20.52 -2.24
C TYR A 457 -19.16 19.90 -3.44
N PRO A 458 -18.55 19.91 -4.64
CA PRO A 458 -19.07 19.17 -5.79
C PRO A 458 -19.25 17.69 -5.49
N ALA A 459 -20.22 17.03 -6.11
CA ALA A 459 -20.49 15.60 -5.90
C ALA A 459 -19.31 14.69 -6.23
N TYR A 460 -18.45 15.10 -7.16
CA TYR A 460 -17.25 14.38 -7.57
C TYR A 460 -16.05 14.56 -6.61
N MET A 461 -16.16 15.39 -5.57
CA MET A 461 -15.03 15.63 -4.64
C MET A 461 -14.63 14.37 -3.92
N ASP A 462 -15.59 13.55 -3.47
CA ASP A 462 -15.33 12.25 -2.83
C ASP A 462 -16.49 11.29 -3.10
N GLY A 463 -16.17 10.11 -3.62
CA GLY A 463 -17.12 9.03 -3.90
C GLY A 463 -17.26 7.99 -2.78
N ALA A 464 -16.46 8.10 -1.69
CA ALA A 464 -16.59 7.21 -0.55
C ALA A 464 -17.84 7.52 0.27
N GLY A 465 -18.22 6.55 1.08
CA GLY A 465 -19.22 6.70 2.13
C GLY A 465 -18.60 6.53 3.51
N GLU A 466 -19.47 6.56 4.52
CA GLU A 466 -19.08 6.09 5.85
C GLU A 466 -18.87 4.57 5.81
N ASN A 467 -17.95 4.08 6.63
CA ASN A 467 -17.70 2.65 6.78
C ASN A 467 -17.63 2.24 8.26
N ALA A 468 -17.70 0.93 8.51
CA ALA A 468 -17.75 0.40 9.87
C ALA A 468 -16.50 0.76 10.70
N ARG A 469 -15.33 0.93 10.08
CA ARG A 469 -14.11 1.40 10.78
C ARG A 469 -14.20 2.88 11.16
N GLY A 470 -14.77 3.73 10.30
CA GLY A 470 -15.01 5.15 10.60
C GLY A 470 -15.95 5.33 11.80
N VAL A 471 -17.05 4.56 11.83
CA VAL A 471 -17.95 4.51 12.99
C VAL A 471 -17.19 4.07 14.25
N HIS A 472 -16.34 3.07 14.14
CA HIS A 472 -15.54 2.58 15.26
C HIS A 472 -14.49 3.60 15.72
N ALA A 473 -13.79 4.26 14.80
CA ALA A 473 -12.81 5.30 15.12
C ALA A 473 -13.46 6.45 15.91
N ILE A 474 -14.61 6.92 15.47
CA ILE A 474 -15.38 7.94 16.22
C ILE A 474 -15.73 7.44 17.62
N ARG A 475 -16.20 6.19 17.75
CA ARG A 475 -16.55 5.59 19.05
C ARG A 475 -15.40 5.59 20.05
N VAL A 476 -14.16 5.31 19.61
CA VAL A 476 -12.99 5.27 20.51
C VAL A 476 -12.40 6.64 20.80
N LEU A 477 -12.77 7.66 20.03
CA LEU A 477 -12.24 9.03 20.14
C LEU A 477 -13.20 10.01 20.82
N GLU A 478 -14.50 9.90 20.55
CA GLU A 478 -15.49 10.87 20.98
C GLU A 478 -15.55 10.99 22.51
N GLY A 479 -15.42 12.23 23.00
CA GLY A 479 -15.46 12.54 24.44
C GLY A 479 -14.25 12.06 25.24
N ARG A 480 -13.29 11.37 24.66
CA ARG A 480 -12.13 10.83 25.37
C ARG A 480 -11.03 11.87 25.52
N LYS A 481 -10.43 11.89 26.70
CA LYS A 481 -9.31 12.76 27.11
C LYS A 481 -8.18 11.92 27.72
N GLY A 482 -7.02 12.53 27.91
CA GLY A 482 -5.89 11.92 28.58
C GLY A 482 -5.24 10.79 27.81
N PHE A 483 -5.20 10.87 26.48
CA PHE A 483 -4.50 9.89 25.66
C PHE A 483 -3.01 9.81 26.02
N THR A 484 -2.51 8.59 26.10
CA THR A 484 -1.09 8.25 26.15
C THR A 484 -0.74 7.41 24.93
N ILE A 485 0.54 7.18 24.65
CA ILE A 485 0.96 6.23 23.59
C ILE A 485 0.25 4.89 23.78
N ASP A 486 0.28 4.33 25.00
CA ASP A 486 -0.35 3.01 25.26
C ASP A 486 -1.87 3.04 25.05
N SER A 487 -2.55 4.11 25.43
CA SER A 487 -4.00 4.19 25.26
C SER A 487 -4.41 4.46 23.81
N LEU A 488 -3.56 5.08 22.99
CA LEU A 488 -3.79 5.22 21.55
C LEU A 488 -3.50 3.91 20.82
N VAL A 489 -2.49 3.14 21.24
CA VAL A 489 -2.29 1.75 20.78
C VAL A 489 -3.52 0.91 21.11
N ALA A 490 -4.02 0.97 22.37
CA ALA A 490 -5.22 0.24 22.76
C ALA A 490 -6.47 0.63 21.96
N ALA A 491 -6.59 1.90 21.55
CA ALA A 491 -7.66 2.36 20.67
C ALA A 491 -7.51 1.78 19.25
N ALA A 492 -6.29 1.74 18.70
CA ALA A 492 -6.01 1.15 17.39
C ALA A 492 -6.29 -0.37 17.35
N TYR A 493 -6.20 -1.04 18.49
CA TYR A 493 -6.47 -2.48 18.66
C TYR A 493 -7.80 -2.74 19.43
N ASP A 494 -8.70 -1.76 19.50
CA ASP A 494 -10.02 -2.00 20.12
C ASP A 494 -10.77 -3.11 19.37
N ALA A 495 -11.28 -4.09 20.12
CA ALA A 495 -11.82 -5.33 19.59
C ALA A 495 -13.26 -5.23 19.05
N TYR A 496 -13.93 -4.10 19.23
CA TYR A 496 -15.34 -3.95 18.87
C TYR A 496 -15.55 -4.02 17.34
N GLN A 497 -16.65 -4.62 16.93
CA GLN A 497 -16.99 -4.82 15.52
C GLN A 497 -18.37 -4.24 15.23
N PRO A 498 -18.48 -2.95 14.87
CA PRO A 498 -19.76 -2.27 14.62
C PRO A 498 -20.67 -2.97 13.63
N ALA A 499 -20.11 -3.58 12.58
CA ALA A 499 -20.92 -4.28 11.57
C ALA A 499 -21.74 -5.44 12.18
N PHE A 500 -21.20 -6.13 13.16
CA PHE A 500 -21.95 -7.21 13.83
C PHE A 500 -22.98 -6.68 14.82
N ALA A 501 -22.75 -5.52 15.42
CA ALA A 501 -23.77 -4.86 16.23
C ALA A 501 -25.01 -4.44 15.39
N GLU A 502 -24.86 -4.28 14.08
CA GLU A 502 -25.97 -4.05 13.15
C GLU A 502 -26.57 -5.36 12.60
N LEU A 503 -25.74 -6.37 12.29
CA LEU A 503 -26.16 -7.61 11.64
C LEU A 503 -26.81 -8.63 12.57
N VAL A 504 -26.32 -8.77 13.82
CA VAL A 504 -26.76 -9.82 14.75
C VAL A 504 -28.17 -9.55 15.31
N PRO A 505 -28.56 -8.34 15.70
CA PRO A 505 -29.92 -8.11 16.22
C PRO A 505 -31.04 -8.51 15.25
N PRO A 506 -31.01 -8.22 13.94
CA PRO A 506 -31.99 -8.73 12.99
C PRO A 506 -32.01 -10.27 12.85
N LEU A 507 -30.86 -10.95 13.00
CA LEU A 507 -30.80 -12.40 13.02
C LEU A 507 -31.54 -12.96 14.22
N ILE A 508 -31.26 -12.46 15.43
CA ILE A 508 -31.91 -12.87 16.67
C ILE A 508 -33.42 -12.62 16.60
N ALA A 509 -33.85 -11.43 16.16
CA ALA A 509 -35.25 -11.10 15.99
C ALA A 509 -35.96 -11.99 14.95
N SER A 510 -35.23 -12.44 13.90
CA SER A 510 -35.74 -13.42 12.95
C SER A 510 -35.97 -14.77 13.58
N TYR A 511 -35.01 -15.24 14.37
CA TYR A 511 -35.10 -16.50 15.11
C TYR A 511 -36.27 -16.50 16.11
N ASP A 512 -36.44 -15.45 16.90
CA ASP A 512 -37.49 -15.36 17.93
C ASP A 512 -38.87 -15.49 17.32
N ARG A 513 -39.08 -14.89 16.14
CA ARG A 513 -40.36 -14.92 15.39
C ARG A 513 -40.52 -16.15 14.50
N PHE A 514 -39.47 -16.95 14.31
CA PHE A 514 -39.52 -18.12 13.42
C PHE A 514 -40.43 -19.23 14.02
N PRO A 515 -41.21 -19.96 13.19
CA PRO A 515 -42.14 -20.97 13.69
C PRO A 515 -41.44 -22.04 14.53
N ALA A 516 -41.96 -22.32 15.73
CA ALA A 516 -41.38 -23.29 16.67
C ALA A 516 -41.32 -24.71 16.09
N ALA A 517 -42.29 -25.07 15.25
CA ALA A 517 -42.37 -26.38 14.61
C ALA A 517 -41.34 -26.56 13.46
N ASN A 518 -40.69 -25.49 13.01
CA ASN A 518 -39.71 -25.61 11.95
C ASN A 518 -38.39 -26.22 12.50
N PRO A 519 -37.89 -27.34 11.92
CA PRO A 519 -36.71 -28.02 12.44
C PRO A 519 -35.44 -27.14 12.41
N LEU A 520 -35.39 -26.16 11.50
CA LEU A 520 -34.26 -25.20 11.42
C LEU A 520 -34.12 -24.38 12.71
N LYS A 521 -35.24 -24.04 13.37
CA LYS A 521 -35.20 -23.32 14.64
C LYS A 521 -34.47 -24.09 15.74
N ALA A 522 -34.80 -25.38 15.90
CA ALA A 522 -34.11 -26.23 16.86
C ALA A 522 -32.62 -26.42 16.51
N ARG A 523 -32.31 -26.53 15.21
CA ARG A 523 -30.96 -26.78 14.70
C ARG A 523 -29.98 -25.66 15.06
N VAL A 524 -30.42 -24.41 15.08
CA VAL A 524 -29.55 -23.24 15.30
C VAL A 524 -29.71 -22.60 16.67
N ALA A 525 -30.43 -23.27 17.59
CA ALA A 525 -30.77 -22.70 18.91
C ALA A 525 -29.52 -22.34 19.74
N GLU A 526 -28.54 -23.26 19.84
CA GLU A 526 -27.31 -23.01 20.59
C GLU A 526 -26.47 -21.85 19.97
N GLN A 527 -26.42 -21.78 18.65
CA GLN A 527 -25.71 -20.73 17.92
C GLN A 527 -26.33 -19.35 18.19
N ILE A 528 -27.64 -19.28 18.19
CA ILE A 528 -28.38 -18.04 18.52
C ILE A 528 -28.12 -17.60 19.96
N GLU A 529 -28.18 -18.50 20.92
CA GLU A 529 -27.91 -18.16 22.33
C GLU A 529 -26.48 -17.70 22.54
N LEU A 530 -25.51 -18.31 21.83
CA LEU A 530 -24.12 -17.82 21.83
C LEU A 530 -24.03 -16.40 21.31
N LEU A 531 -24.63 -16.10 20.14
CA LEU A 531 -24.59 -14.76 19.53
C LEU A 531 -25.42 -13.74 20.30
N ARG A 532 -26.50 -14.16 21.02
CA ARG A 532 -27.31 -13.28 21.89
C ARG A 532 -26.50 -12.73 23.05
N GLY A 533 -25.57 -13.51 23.59
CA GLY A 533 -24.68 -13.14 24.69
C GLY A 533 -23.38 -12.47 24.27
N TRP A 534 -23.15 -12.28 22.95
CA TRP A 534 -21.91 -11.73 22.45
C TRP A 534 -21.86 -10.19 22.51
N ASP A 535 -20.73 -9.65 22.98
CA ASP A 535 -20.47 -8.22 23.10
C ASP A 535 -19.90 -7.58 21.79
N TYR A 536 -19.89 -8.33 20.70
CA TYR A 536 -19.35 -7.96 19.38
C TYR A 536 -17.85 -7.66 19.38
N ARG A 537 -17.10 -8.31 20.29
CA ARG A 537 -15.65 -8.15 20.35
C ARG A 537 -14.94 -9.39 19.82
N TRP A 538 -13.92 -9.16 19.01
CA TRP A 538 -13.05 -10.25 18.55
C TRP A 538 -12.08 -10.67 19.67
N GLY A 539 -11.55 -11.87 19.53
CA GLY A 539 -10.49 -12.41 20.38
C GLY A 539 -10.02 -13.76 19.85
N VAL A 540 -8.78 -14.15 20.17
CA VAL A 540 -8.24 -15.46 19.75
C VAL A 540 -9.07 -16.62 20.24
N GLU A 541 -9.63 -16.53 21.44
CA GLU A 541 -10.48 -17.56 22.06
C GLU A 541 -11.98 -17.39 21.74
N SER A 542 -12.34 -16.41 20.91
CA SER A 542 -13.74 -16.07 20.65
C SER A 542 -14.40 -17.03 19.67
N VAL A 543 -15.27 -17.89 20.15
CA VAL A 543 -16.16 -18.72 19.33
C VAL A 543 -17.24 -17.88 18.61
N PRO A 544 -17.87 -16.88 19.27
CA PRO A 544 -18.84 -16.01 18.60
C PRO A 544 -18.27 -15.31 17.37
N THR A 545 -16.99 -14.87 17.42
CA THR A 545 -16.31 -14.24 16.28
C THR A 545 -16.23 -15.19 15.07
N SER A 546 -15.82 -16.44 15.28
CA SER A 546 -15.78 -17.46 14.22
C SER A 546 -17.14 -17.67 13.58
N LEU A 547 -18.13 -17.92 14.41
CA LEU A 547 -19.50 -18.18 13.96
C LEU A 547 -20.10 -17.00 13.20
N ALA A 548 -19.93 -15.78 13.72
CA ALA A 548 -20.47 -14.56 13.11
C ALA A 548 -19.83 -14.27 11.76
N ILE A 549 -18.51 -14.43 11.62
CA ILE A 549 -17.80 -14.21 10.35
C ILE A 549 -18.26 -15.23 9.30
N PHE A 550 -18.29 -16.53 9.64
CA PHE A 550 -18.73 -17.56 8.70
C PHE A 550 -20.19 -17.38 8.31
N TRP A 551 -21.04 -17.00 9.26
CA TRP A 551 -22.43 -16.68 9.00
C TRP A 551 -22.59 -15.49 8.06
N ALA A 552 -21.95 -14.35 8.37
CA ALA A 552 -22.08 -13.14 7.59
C ALA A 552 -21.52 -13.30 6.16
N ASP A 553 -20.41 -14.03 6.00
CA ASP A 553 -19.86 -14.36 4.68
C ASP A 553 -20.81 -15.23 3.86
N THR A 554 -21.45 -16.20 4.49
CA THR A 554 -22.43 -17.07 3.84
C THR A 554 -23.69 -16.29 3.46
N LEU A 555 -24.22 -15.49 4.38
CA LEU A 555 -25.40 -14.64 4.12
C LEU A 555 -25.14 -13.67 2.98
N GLN A 556 -24.02 -12.92 3.02
CA GLN A 556 -23.70 -11.94 1.99
C GLN A 556 -23.58 -12.56 0.59
N ARG A 557 -22.95 -13.74 0.47
CA ARG A 557 -22.92 -14.48 -0.80
C ARG A 557 -24.31 -14.87 -1.29
N THR A 558 -25.14 -15.36 -0.41
CA THR A 558 -26.52 -15.79 -0.74
C THR A 558 -27.36 -14.63 -1.27
N ILE A 559 -27.28 -13.46 -0.63
CA ILE A 559 -28.13 -12.31 -0.97
C ILE A 559 -27.51 -11.36 -2.01
N ALA A 560 -26.28 -11.57 -2.45
CA ALA A 560 -25.53 -10.61 -3.32
C ALA A 560 -26.33 -10.19 -4.57
N ALA A 561 -26.91 -11.15 -5.30
CA ALA A 561 -27.70 -10.86 -6.48
C ALA A 561 -28.99 -10.07 -6.17
N ALA A 562 -29.61 -10.33 -5.01
CA ALA A 562 -30.81 -9.61 -4.56
C ALA A 562 -30.46 -8.16 -4.15
N ALA A 563 -29.35 -7.97 -3.44
CA ALA A 563 -28.86 -6.66 -3.05
C ALA A 563 -28.54 -5.79 -4.29
N THR A 564 -27.85 -6.36 -5.29
CA THR A 564 -27.56 -5.67 -6.57
C THR A 564 -28.84 -5.23 -7.27
N ARG A 565 -29.85 -6.13 -7.39
CA ARG A 565 -31.16 -5.76 -7.98
C ARG A 565 -31.88 -4.64 -7.20
N ALA A 566 -31.70 -4.65 -5.87
CA ALA A 566 -32.27 -3.62 -5.00
C ALA A 566 -31.47 -2.31 -4.98
N ARG A 567 -30.32 -2.24 -5.65
CA ARG A 567 -29.36 -1.11 -5.62
C ARG A 567 -28.92 -0.78 -4.19
N MET A 568 -28.70 -1.80 -3.40
CA MET A 568 -28.23 -1.71 -2.01
C MET A 568 -26.89 -2.40 -1.87
N SER A 569 -26.07 -1.97 -0.88
CA SER A 569 -24.92 -2.77 -0.46
C SER A 569 -25.38 -4.10 0.14
N THR A 570 -24.55 -5.13 0.07
CA THR A 570 -24.88 -6.44 0.69
C THR A 570 -25.07 -6.32 2.20
N HIS A 571 -24.32 -5.44 2.87
CA HIS A 571 -24.47 -5.16 4.29
C HIS A 571 -25.84 -4.53 4.59
N GLU A 572 -26.20 -3.46 3.90
CA GLU A 572 -27.50 -2.79 4.09
C GLU A 572 -28.67 -3.73 3.79
N TYR A 573 -28.55 -4.53 2.72
CA TYR A 573 -29.57 -5.53 2.40
C TYR A 573 -29.69 -6.60 3.47
N ALA A 574 -28.56 -7.10 4.00
CA ALA A 574 -28.52 -8.08 5.09
C ALA A 574 -29.24 -7.55 6.35
N VAL A 575 -29.04 -6.27 6.69
CA VAL A 575 -29.69 -5.64 7.85
C VAL A 575 -31.18 -5.40 7.58
N LYS A 576 -31.54 -4.78 6.44
CA LYS A 576 -32.88 -4.22 6.21
C LYS A 576 -33.86 -5.14 5.45
N ARG A 577 -33.35 -6.07 4.61
CA ARG A 577 -34.17 -6.78 3.61
C ARG A 577 -34.03 -8.30 3.61
N ALA A 578 -32.94 -8.87 4.08
CA ALA A 578 -32.78 -10.33 4.11
C ALA A 578 -33.92 -10.99 4.91
N THR A 579 -34.44 -12.10 4.41
CA THR A 579 -35.54 -12.83 5.07
C THR A 579 -35.06 -13.58 6.31
N ALA A 580 -36.00 -14.03 7.14
CA ALA A 580 -35.69 -14.88 8.28
C ALA A 580 -35.07 -16.24 7.84
N ALA A 581 -35.54 -16.76 6.70
CA ALA A 581 -34.97 -17.97 6.11
C ALA A 581 -33.52 -17.75 5.67
N ASP A 582 -33.23 -16.70 4.90
CA ASP A 582 -31.87 -16.37 4.45
C ASP A 582 -30.89 -16.33 5.64
N ARG A 583 -31.28 -15.65 6.73
CA ARG A 583 -30.42 -15.50 7.92
C ARG A 583 -30.19 -16.83 8.67
N LEU A 584 -31.24 -17.62 8.89
CA LEU A 584 -31.15 -18.86 9.69
C LEU A 584 -30.53 -20.01 8.90
N GLU A 585 -30.79 -20.11 7.59
CA GLU A 585 -30.15 -21.08 6.70
C GLU A 585 -28.66 -20.80 6.57
N ALA A 586 -28.28 -19.51 6.43
CA ALA A 586 -26.87 -19.11 6.41
C ALA A 586 -26.17 -19.45 7.74
N LEU A 587 -26.86 -19.32 8.89
CA LEU A 587 -26.30 -19.68 10.20
C LEU A 587 -26.09 -21.21 10.34
N ALA A 588 -27.05 -21.99 9.87
CA ALA A 588 -26.94 -23.45 9.86
C ALA A 588 -25.77 -23.89 8.95
N ALA A 589 -25.68 -23.31 7.74
CA ALA A 589 -24.61 -23.63 6.80
C ALA A 589 -23.23 -23.22 7.32
N ALA A 590 -23.12 -22.08 8.01
CA ALA A 590 -21.88 -21.64 8.66
C ALA A 590 -21.45 -22.60 9.78
N SER A 591 -22.40 -23.05 10.60
CA SER A 591 -22.15 -24.03 11.65
C SER A 591 -21.67 -25.35 11.08
N ASP A 592 -22.31 -25.86 10.01
CA ASP A 592 -21.90 -27.08 9.33
C ASP A 592 -20.49 -26.95 8.72
N LYS A 593 -20.19 -25.82 8.10
CA LYS A 593 -18.86 -25.56 7.51
C LYS A 593 -17.77 -25.54 8.58
N LEU A 594 -17.99 -24.86 9.70
CA LEU A 594 -17.05 -24.87 10.83
C LEU A 594 -16.81 -26.27 11.36
N ALA A 595 -17.88 -27.06 11.54
CA ALA A 595 -17.77 -28.45 11.99
C ALA A 595 -17.02 -29.35 10.97
N ALA A 596 -17.26 -29.16 9.66
CA ALA A 596 -16.59 -29.92 8.61
C ALA A 596 -15.11 -29.54 8.46
N ASP A 597 -14.78 -28.28 8.58
CA ASP A 597 -13.41 -27.81 8.39
C ASP A 597 -12.54 -28.02 9.64
N PHE A 598 -13.10 -27.83 10.84
CA PHE A 598 -12.35 -27.79 12.11
C PHE A 598 -12.81 -28.82 13.15
N GLY A 599 -13.80 -29.69 12.82
CA GLY A 599 -14.28 -30.73 13.71
C GLY A 599 -15.37 -30.28 14.68
N SER A 600 -15.58 -28.98 14.87
CA SER A 600 -16.62 -28.41 15.71
C SER A 600 -17.04 -27.03 15.22
N TRP A 601 -18.33 -26.68 15.33
CA TRP A 601 -18.75 -25.31 15.08
C TRP A 601 -18.33 -24.35 16.22
N LYS A 602 -17.94 -24.89 17.38
CA LYS A 602 -17.42 -24.13 18.53
C LYS A 602 -15.92 -23.91 18.47
N THR A 603 -15.37 -23.72 17.26
CA THR A 603 -13.93 -23.47 17.06
C THR A 603 -13.58 -22.01 17.39
N PRO A 604 -12.58 -21.75 18.25
CA PRO A 604 -12.08 -20.42 18.54
C PRO A 604 -11.50 -19.72 17.30
N TRP A 605 -11.64 -18.40 17.23
CA TRP A 605 -11.20 -17.63 16.07
C TRP A 605 -9.69 -17.75 15.79
N GLY A 606 -8.85 -17.76 16.81
CA GLY A 606 -7.41 -17.91 16.67
C GLY A 606 -6.94 -19.27 16.15
N GLU A 607 -7.78 -20.31 16.17
CA GLU A 607 -7.46 -21.57 15.48
C GLU A 607 -7.66 -21.48 13.97
N ILE A 608 -8.50 -20.56 13.52
CA ILE A 608 -8.83 -20.33 12.12
C ILE A 608 -7.93 -19.26 11.51
N ASN A 609 -7.82 -18.11 12.17
CA ASN A 609 -7.22 -16.87 11.67
C ASN A 609 -5.75 -16.77 12.08
N ARG A 610 -4.83 -16.90 11.12
CA ARG A 610 -3.42 -17.14 11.39
C ARG A 610 -2.50 -16.22 10.59
N PHE A 611 -1.46 -15.69 11.23
CA PHE A 611 -0.30 -15.13 10.57
C PHE A 611 0.72 -16.24 10.30
N GLN A 612 1.19 -16.33 9.05
CA GLN A 612 2.20 -17.29 8.66
C GLN A 612 3.16 -16.67 7.62
N ARG A 613 4.46 -16.86 7.81
CA ARG A 613 5.51 -16.56 6.84
C ARG A 613 6.51 -17.72 6.87
N LEU A 614 6.65 -18.43 5.75
CA LEU A 614 7.42 -19.67 5.66
C LEU A 614 8.69 -19.54 4.81
N THR A 615 8.65 -18.73 3.77
CA THR A 615 9.72 -18.61 2.77
C THR A 615 10.04 -17.14 2.49
N ALA A 616 11.10 -16.91 1.71
CA ALA A 616 11.47 -15.60 1.16
C ALA A 616 10.55 -15.16 0.01
N ASP A 617 9.66 -16.02 -0.47
CA ASP A 617 8.79 -15.71 -1.60
C ASP A 617 7.78 -14.62 -1.26
N ILE A 618 7.46 -13.79 -2.25
CA ILE A 618 6.41 -12.77 -2.14
C ILE A 618 5.05 -13.44 -1.92
N ALA A 619 4.75 -14.49 -2.70
CA ALA A 619 3.57 -15.33 -2.53
C ALA A 619 3.92 -16.51 -1.61
N GLN A 620 3.39 -16.48 -0.38
CA GLN A 620 3.72 -17.51 0.61
C GLN A 620 3.02 -18.83 0.31
N PRO A 621 3.74 -19.98 0.42
CA PRO A 621 3.17 -21.32 0.28
C PRO A 621 2.50 -21.76 1.59
N PHE A 622 1.35 -21.15 1.92
CA PHE A 622 0.64 -21.44 3.17
C PHE A 622 0.31 -22.92 3.38
N ALA A 623 0.50 -23.40 4.60
CA ALA A 623 0.25 -24.79 4.96
C ALA A 623 -0.24 -24.91 6.42
N ASP A 624 -1.28 -25.72 6.65
CA ASP A 624 -1.83 -25.94 7.98
C ASP A 624 -0.86 -26.67 8.93
N SER A 625 0.12 -27.40 8.37
CA SER A 625 1.19 -28.07 9.14
C SER A 625 2.34 -27.13 9.52
N GLY A 626 2.44 -25.95 8.88
CA GLY A 626 3.50 -24.98 9.16
C GLY A 626 3.23 -24.19 10.44
N ALA A 627 4.32 -23.72 11.08
CA ALA A 627 4.23 -22.81 12.23
C ALA A 627 3.46 -21.53 11.85
N SER A 628 2.58 -21.08 12.73
CA SER A 628 1.78 -19.87 12.53
C SER A 628 1.32 -19.27 13.84
N THR A 629 1.11 -17.96 13.88
CA THR A 629 0.69 -17.21 15.06
C THR A 629 -0.83 -16.93 15.00
N PRO A 630 -1.61 -17.21 16.06
CA PRO A 630 -3.03 -16.86 16.10
C PRO A 630 -3.20 -15.35 16.12
N VAL A 631 -4.18 -14.84 15.36
CA VAL A 631 -4.50 -13.41 15.28
C VAL A 631 -5.97 -13.22 15.67
N GLY A 632 -6.21 -12.37 16.68
CA GLY A 632 -7.58 -12.12 17.18
C GLY A 632 -8.35 -11.14 16.31
N PHE A 633 -7.70 -10.11 15.78
CA PHE A 633 -8.37 -9.08 15.00
C PHE A 633 -8.79 -9.57 13.60
N THR A 634 -9.82 -8.93 13.05
CA THR A 634 -10.54 -9.40 11.88
C THR A 634 -10.38 -8.45 10.69
N SER A 635 -11.07 -8.74 9.59
CA SER A 635 -11.10 -7.82 8.45
C SER A 635 -11.72 -6.46 8.82
N GLY A 636 -11.13 -5.39 8.32
CA GLY A 636 -11.65 -4.03 8.47
C GLY A 636 -13.09 -3.83 7.99
N ARG A 637 -13.60 -4.68 7.09
CA ARG A 637 -15.01 -4.63 6.64
C ARG A 637 -16.02 -4.87 7.77
N TRP A 638 -15.60 -5.54 8.85
CA TRP A 638 -16.43 -5.75 10.04
C TRP A 638 -16.30 -4.61 11.05
N GLY A 639 -15.46 -3.63 10.77
CA GLY A 639 -15.19 -2.49 11.62
C GLY A 639 -14.01 -2.68 12.56
N SER A 640 -13.24 -3.76 12.43
CA SER A 640 -11.98 -3.91 13.16
C SER A 640 -11.00 -2.82 12.76
N LEU A 641 -10.56 -2.00 13.73
CA LEU A 641 -9.52 -0.99 13.47
C LEU A 641 -8.18 -1.69 13.21
N ALA A 642 -7.76 -2.61 14.07
CA ALA A 642 -6.71 -3.55 13.71
C ALA A 642 -7.25 -4.48 12.62
N SER A 643 -6.74 -4.36 11.40
CA SER A 643 -7.24 -5.06 10.23
C SER A 643 -6.36 -6.25 9.85
N PHE A 644 -7.00 -7.38 9.50
CA PHE A 644 -6.34 -8.59 9.05
C PHE A 644 -7.13 -9.24 7.92
N GLY A 645 -6.62 -9.12 6.69
CA GLY A 645 -7.22 -9.73 5.50
C GLY A 645 -6.74 -11.16 5.34
N ALA A 646 -7.54 -12.11 5.82
CA ALA A 646 -7.22 -13.54 5.76
C ALA A 646 -8.27 -14.35 5.00
N ARG A 647 -7.84 -15.45 4.42
CA ARG A 647 -8.68 -16.45 3.73
C ARG A 647 -8.04 -17.84 3.77
N ALA A 648 -8.81 -18.86 3.45
CA ALA A 648 -8.25 -20.17 3.13
C ALA A 648 -7.62 -20.17 1.74
N TYR A 649 -6.54 -20.92 1.58
CA TYR A 649 -5.82 -21.13 0.32
C TYR A 649 -5.97 -22.58 -0.16
N PRO A 650 -5.65 -22.91 -1.41
CA PRO A 650 -5.66 -24.29 -1.89
C PRO A 650 -4.85 -25.21 -0.97
N GLY A 651 -5.51 -26.25 -0.43
CA GLY A 651 -4.90 -27.21 0.49
C GLY A 651 -4.91 -26.79 1.97
N THR A 652 -5.48 -25.62 2.33
CA THR A 652 -5.62 -25.20 3.74
C THR A 652 -7.07 -25.12 4.17
N LYS A 653 -7.32 -25.38 5.46
CA LYS A 653 -8.58 -25.09 6.15
C LYS A 653 -8.48 -23.81 6.96
N ARG A 654 -7.32 -23.56 7.57
CA ARG A 654 -7.02 -22.31 8.27
C ARG A 654 -6.96 -21.14 7.28
N TRP A 655 -7.25 -19.97 7.80
CA TRP A 655 -7.18 -18.72 7.05
C TRP A 655 -5.86 -18.02 7.34
N TYR A 656 -5.15 -17.69 6.30
CA TYR A 656 -3.86 -17.02 6.40
C TYR A 656 -3.97 -15.60 5.89
N GLY A 657 -3.45 -14.65 6.69
CA GLY A 657 -3.44 -13.24 6.36
C GLY A 657 -2.34 -12.87 5.38
N THR A 658 -2.65 -12.00 4.43
CA THR A 658 -1.69 -11.43 3.48
C THR A 658 -1.66 -9.91 3.51
N SER A 659 -2.66 -9.28 4.12
CA SER A 659 -2.81 -7.82 4.16
C SER A 659 -3.51 -7.37 5.44
N GLY A 660 -3.42 -6.09 5.70
CA GLY A 660 -3.96 -5.46 6.91
C GLY A 660 -2.91 -4.57 7.55
N ASN A 661 -2.85 -4.52 8.87
CA ASN A 661 -1.81 -3.78 9.61
C ASN A 661 -0.41 -4.18 9.13
N SER A 662 0.11 -3.54 8.08
CA SER A 662 1.44 -3.86 7.57
C SER A 662 2.55 -3.20 8.38
N PHE A 663 2.27 -2.00 8.88
CA PHE A 663 3.07 -1.23 9.81
C PHE A 663 2.14 -0.50 10.77
N VAL A 664 2.46 -0.46 12.04
CA VAL A 664 1.71 0.33 13.05
C VAL A 664 2.70 1.13 13.85
N ALA A 665 2.51 2.45 13.93
CA ALA A 665 3.27 3.30 14.82
C ALA A 665 2.36 4.29 15.54
N VAL A 666 2.68 4.57 16.81
CA VAL A 666 2.09 5.67 17.59
C VAL A 666 3.22 6.59 18.01
N VAL A 667 3.08 7.85 17.65
CA VAL A 667 4.10 8.88 17.85
C VAL A 667 3.54 9.99 18.72
N GLU A 668 4.35 10.49 19.65
CA GLU A 668 4.07 11.66 20.49
C GLU A 668 5.14 12.73 20.23
N PHE A 669 4.70 13.96 19.94
CA PHE A 669 5.56 15.11 19.58
C PHE A 669 5.69 16.05 20.77
N GLY A 670 6.76 15.92 21.54
CA GLY A 670 7.08 16.78 22.68
C GLY A 670 8.43 17.48 22.52
N ASP A 671 9.10 17.77 23.63
CA ASP A 671 10.49 18.26 23.65
C ASP A 671 11.43 17.30 22.92
N SER A 672 11.11 16.03 22.98
CA SER A 672 11.69 14.94 22.20
C SER A 672 10.58 14.06 21.64
N VAL A 673 10.75 13.58 20.40
CA VAL A 673 9.80 12.64 19.80
C VAL A 673 9.93 11.27 20.48
N ARG A 674 8.78 10.67 20.78
CA ARG A 674 8.68 9.30 21.31
C ARG A 674 7.73 8.47 20.46
N ALA A 675 8.11 7.24 20.17
CA ALA A 675 7.26 6.38 19.36
C ALA A 675 7.35 4.90 19.77
N ARG A 676 6.28 4.16 19.48
CA ARG A 676 6.29 2.70 19.44
C ARG A 676 5.82 2.24 18.07
N ALA A 677 6.39 1.14 17.58
CA ALA A 677 6.04 0.60 16.27
C ALA A 677 6.06 -0.94 16.24
N VAL A 678 5.47 -1.50 15.21
CA VAL A 678 5.58 -2.92 14.85
C VAL A 678 5.41 -3.07 13.34
N THR A 679 6.23 -3.92 12.75
CA THR A 679 6.09 -4.36 11.35
C THR A 679 5.52 -5.78 11.33
N ALA A 680 4.63 -6.08 10.38
CA ALA A 680 4.03 -7.41 10.27
C ALA A 680 5.10 -8.48 10.00
N GLY A 681 5.29 -9.38 10.94
CA GLY A 681 6.26 -10.48 10.89
C GLY A 681 7.66 -10.11 11.32
N GLY A 682 8.38 -9.37 10.50
CA GLY A 682 9.77 -8.95 10.69
C GLY A 682 10.32 -8.34 9.40
N LEU A 683 11.48 -7.71 9.46
CA LEU A 683 11.98 -6.89 8.36
C LEU A 683 12.73 -7.69 7.29
N ASN A 684 13.53 -8.68 7.69
CA ASN A 684 14.39 -9.43 6.78
C ASN A 684 13.65 -10.59 6.08
N SER A 685 13.84 -10.78 4.78
CA SER A 685 13.16 -11.83 4.01
C SER A 685 13.85 -13.21 4.05
N VAL A 686 15.04 -13.32 4.64
CA VAL A 686 15.75 -14.59 4.73
C VAL A 686 15.18 -15.43 5.88
N PRO A 687 14.63 -16.64 5.63
CA PRO A 687 13.99 -17.46 6.67
C PRO A 687 14.90 -17.85 7.85
N GLY A 688 16.22 -17.88 7.64
CA GLY A 688 17.20 -18.13 8.69
C GLY A 688 17.59 -16.92 9.52
N SER A 689 17.14 -15.73 9.14
CA SER A 689 17.42 -14.50 9.89
C SER A 689 16.62 -14.45 11.18
N LYS A 690 17.24 -13.93 12.25
CA LYS A 690 16.56 -13.60 13.50
C LYS A 690 15.36 -12.68 13.26
N HIS A 691 15.47 -11.74 12.29
CA HIS A 691 14.47 -10.73 11.98
C HIS A 691 13.49 -11.15 10.87
N PHE A 692 13.36 -12.45 10.63
CA PHE A 692 12.38 -12.96 9.67
C PHE A 692 10.95 -12.91 10.22
N ASN A 693 10.74 -13.29 11.50
CA ASN A 693 9.43 -13.33 12.16
C ASN A 693 9.46 -12.85 13.64
N ASP A 694 10.49 -12.14 14.07
CA ASP A 694 10.69 -11.73 15.46
C ASP A 694 9.63 -10.74 15.99
N GLN A 695 8.89 -10.08 15.10
CA GLN A 695 7.79 -9.17 15.46
C GLN A 695 6.40 -9.81 15.36
N ALA A 696 6.27 -11.07 14.90
CA ALA A 696 4.96 -11.69 14.63
C ALA A 696 4.05 -11.78 15.86
N GLU A 697 4.58 -12.14 17.04
CA GLU A 697 3.80 -12.19 18.28
C GLU A 697 3.40 -10.79 18.76
N ARG A 698 4.33 -9.81 18.69
CA ARG A 698 4.05 -8.41 19.02
C ARG A 698 2.96 -7.83 18.14
N TYR A 699 3.03 -8.12 16.85
CA TYR A 699 2.03 -7.77 15.87
C TYR A 699 0.64 -8.31 16.22
N ALA A 700 0.55 -9.62 16.50
CA ALA A 700 -0.71 -10.30 16.80
C ALA A 700 -1.35 -9.83 18.13
N THR A 701 -0.56 -9.35 19.07
CA THR A 701 -1.00 -8.92 20.40
C THR A 701 -1.10 -7.41 20.58
N GLY A 702 -0.66 -6.60 19.60
CA GLY A 702 -0.61 -5.14 19.73
C GLY A 702 0.45 -4.65 20.73
N ASN A 703 1.44 -5.48 21.08
CA ASN A 703 2.53 -5.11 21.96
C ASN A 703 3.66 -4.45 21.16
N LEU A 704 3.47 -3.19 20.76
CA LEU A 704 4.42 -2.45 19.96
C LEU A 704 5.76 -2.26 20.70
N ARG A 705 6.87 -2.40 19.95
CA ARG A 705 8.22 -2.15 20.46
C ARG A 705 8.54 -0.65 20.53
N PRO A 706 9.49 -0.21 21.38
CA PRO A 706 10.00 1.16 21.32
C PRO A 706 10.70 1.42 19.97
N VAL A 707 10.63 2.67 19.51
CA VAL A 707 11.42 3.16 18.39
C VAL A 707 12.64 3.88 18.94
N TYR A 708 13.82 3.50 18.51
CA TYR A 708 15.06 4.17 18.82
C TYR A 708 15.29 5.29 17.79
N PHE A 709 15.02 6.52 18.15
CA PHE A 709 15.09 7.67 17.22
C PHE A 709 16.40 8.44 17.36
N TYR A 710 16.82 8.69 18.60
CA TYR A 710 18.04 9.45 18.86
C TYR A 710 19.28 8.56 18.82
N ARG A 711 20.34 9.07 18.20
CA ARG A 711 21.58 8.31 17.97
C ARG A 711 22.14 7.60 19.22
N PRO A 712 22.19 8.22 20.43
CA PRO A 712 22.65 7.51 21.63
C PRO A 712 21.81 6.29 22.00
N ASP A 713 20.48 6.31 21.70
CA ASP A 713 19.60 5.18 21.94
C ASP A 713 19.84 4.09 20.87
N VAL A 714 19.99 4.48 19.60
CA VAL A 714 20.32 3.57 18.50
C VAL A 714 21.65 2.85 18.76
N GLU A 715 22.70 3.58 19.17
CA GLU A 715 24.01 3.00 19.48
C GLU A 715 23.97 2.06 20.70
N ARG A 716 23.12 2.32 21.69
CA ARG A 716 22.93 1.46 22.87
C ARG A 716 22.25 0.12 22.51
N HIS A 717 21.41 0.13 21.50
CA HIS A 717 20.65 -1.02 21.02
C HIS A 717 21.18 -1.58 19.70
N ALA A 718 22.40 -1.20 19.31
CA ALA A 718 23.01 -1.64 18.06
C ALA A 718 23.35 -3.14 18.10
N GLU A 719 22.78 -3.92 17.19
CA GLU A 719 23.17 -5.29 16.93
C GLU A 719 24.36 -5.35 15.95
N ARG A 720 24.38 -4.47 14.95
CA ARG A 720 25.42 -4.38 13.94
C ARG A 720 25.65 -2.93 13.52
N THR A 721 26.91 -2.52 13.44
CA THR A 721 27.33 -1.23 12.86
C THR A 721 28.31 -1.47 11.74
N TYR A 722 28.02 -0.93 10.55
CA TYR A 722 28.84 -1.18 9.36
C TYR A 722 28.70 -0.07 8.32
N ARG A 723 29.50 -0.16 7.28
CA ARG A 723 29.39 0.65 6.06
C ARG A 723 28.98 -0.25 4.89
N PRO A 724 28.22 0.26 3.90
CA PRO A 724 27.91 -0.51 2.71
C PRO A 724 29.17 -1.16 2.11
N GLY A 725 29.09 -2.44 1.77
CA GLY A 725 30.20 -3.22 1.20
C GLY A 725 31.29 -3.68 2.18
N ARG A 726 31.11 -3.51 3.50
CA ARG A 726 32.12 -3.91 4.52
C ARG A 726 31.51 -4.74 5.64
#